data_191530b49c8e486a5eb8c1dc997411cc
#
_entry.id   191530b49c8e486a5eb8c1dc997411cc
#
_cell.length_a   1.000
_cell.length_b   1.000
_cell.length_c   1.000
_cell.angle_alpha   90.00
_cell.angle_beta   90.00
_cell.angle_gamma   90.00
#
_symmetry.space_group_name_H-M   'P 1'
#
loop_
_entity.id
_entity.type
_entity.pdbx_description
1 polymer ?
#
loop_
_entity_poly.entity_id
_entity_poly.type
_entity_poly.pdbx_seq_one_letter_code
_entity_poly.pdbx_strand_id
1 'polypeptide(L)'
;MRSRKGKLYSCLLGSLLVLTTVSAPAVAGFSFGKTVTLMQFQDMHGHLAPHAEIFPDERKDPNSGGIAKVATLIKQVRASNPNNLLLAVGDTTHGSAETTFSLGDAIMPALNALAIDVFLPGNWDFGYGPRVYRQRFVAGDYSTVLAPNNRTTVAWMDGRPGHEGQQCNTPGGLNATTYATCHVTKANFPAVAINLYNYNEVARAITGQTHPGYLVKNVGGVKVGIIGITSDVVPQQAQAFNTGFRFTMGYKELPVNIAAARAEGAELIVVLSELGLAKNIQLVREFPAINVMFSGHTHERTPEPIIIKRGLFGSNIGIVTEAGEDSFLGRLDITVYRGRITGYNWQLLEADSSVPEDPAIKALIEQETKTFVAGPDHICHTFGPNGFPFGKGHVLCDPLETVVGHTNPTIERFNVLEEVANNVMVDAFLDLALSLGETDSRGNLLTSDNTLSQTNGFRFDVVVLGSDDGFSGDITLGDLYDYYPIGATGALAEFTGGRLMDHWEGVLTNVFDPNPYRQRGGWFLGFTHNMHFDVELNDDFPRTITQGRIDLVTINGKKLDKSTTYTLASCYPHGNPVDEVCRTTGATNVRYVVGTPLGSGPTDMFGNRPLNISGPWYTQPPVNSANIFDPVRFANGGPLFLQVAPFNSSHPVDALRRYLATHVVDAGTHGLGRINAVTGIPASEYGGPGIVQPTQGAGPAWLKREFVLFDKD
;
A
#
# COMPACT_ATOMS: atom_id res chain seq x y z
N MET A 1 -85.71 -8.91 -6.23
CA MET A 1 -86.73 -8.14 -5.48
C MET A 1 -86.02 -7.04 -4.71
N ARG A 2 -86.21 -5.81 -5.09
CA ARG A 2 -86.48 -4.59 -4.32
C ARG A 2 -85.64 -4.43 -3.04
N SER A 3 -84.85 -3.42 -2.86
CA SER A 3 -84.93 -1.94 -2.91
C SER A 3 -84.51 -1.52 -1.50
N ARG A 4 -83.70 -0.57 -1.24
CA ARG A 4 -83.84 0.87 -1.42
C ARG A 4 -82.57 1.64 -0.95
N LYS A 5 -82.42 2.74 -1.62
CA LYS A 5 -81.47 3.81 -1.34
C LYS A 5 -81.66 4.45 0.04
N GLY A 6 -80.59 4.92 0.66
CA GLY A 6 -80.63 5.90 1.71
C GLY A 6 -79.34 6.70 1.73
N LYS A 7 -79.37 7.92 1.16
CA LYS A 7 -78.36 8.94 1.31
C LYS A 7 -78.56 9.59 2.68
N LEU A 8 -77.47 9.74 3.46
CA LEU A 8 -77.44 10.81 4.48
C LEU A 8 -76.12 11.51 4.42
N TYR A 9 -76.16 12.80 4.30
CA TYR A 9 -75.07 13.76 4.44
C TYR A 9 -74.76 13.92 5.93
N SER A 10 -73.45 14.01 6.27
CA SER A 10 -73.05 14.70 7.53
C SER A 10 -71.64 15.20 7.47
N CYS A 11 -71.52 16.44 7.58
CA CYS A 11 -70.53 17.40 8.00
C CYS A 11 -69.12 16.91 8.35
N LEU A 12 -68.15 17.54 7.68
CA LEU A 12 -66.78 17.75 8.13
C LEU A 12 -66.72 18.49 9.48
N LEU A 13 -66.02 17.88 10.43
CA LEU A 13 -65.33 18.64 11.47
C LEU A 13 -63.89 18.14 11.45
N GLY A 14 -63.01 18.96 10.90
CA GLY A 14 -61.55 18.78 10.99
C GLY A 14 -61.07 19.02 12.40
N SER A 15 -60.59 17.98 13.05
CA SER A 15 -59.79 18.10 14.27
C SER A 15 -58.31 18.04 13.88
N LEU A 16 -57.69 19.22 13.88
CA LEU A 16 -56.27 19.40 13.74
C LEU A 16 -55.59 18.86 15.02
N LEU A 17 -55.09 17.64 14.98
CA LEU A 17 -54.25 17.09 16.07
C LEU A 17 -52.84 17.70 15.93
N VAL A 18 -52.57 18.75 16.66
CA VAL A 18 -51.17 19.25 16.85
C VAL A 18 -50.47 18.27 17.75
N LEU A 19 -49.67 17.36 17.13
CA LEU A 19 -48.68 16.59 17.86
C LEU A 19 -47.57 17.57 18.32
N THR A 20 -47.65 18.08 19.54
CA THR A 20 -46.51 18.64 20.23
C THR A 20 -45.59 17.49 20.61
N THR A 21 -44.52 17.31 19.85
CA THR A 21 -43.39 16.49 20.28
C THR A 21 -42.76 17.19 21.50
N VAL A 22 -43.13 16.74 22.68
CA VAL A 22 -42.38 17.04 23.89
C VAL A 22 -41.05 16.30 23.75
N SER A 23 -40.03 17.00 23.31
CA SER A 23 -38.66 16.53 23.44
C SER A 23 -38.40 16.38 24.94
N ALA A 24 -38.34 15.13 25.40
CA ALA A 24 -37.85 14.84 26.75
C ALA A 24 -36.44 15.46 26.87
N PRO A 25 -36.16 16.21 27.95
CA PRO A 25 -34.81 16.67 28.19
C PRO A 25 -33.91 15.43 28.28
N ALA A 26 -32.87 15.38 27.42
CA ALA A 26 -31.82 14.40 27.55
C ALA A 26 -31.31 14.53 29.00
N VAL A 27 -31.57 13.51 29.81
CA VAL A 27 -30.95 13.40 31.11
C VAL A 27 -29.48 13.30 30.84
N ALA A 28 -28.72 14.36 31.09
CA ALA A 28 -27.28 14.34 31.10
C ALA A 28 -26.88 13.33 32.18
N GLY A 29 -26.70 12.08 31.78
CA GLY A 29 -26.15 11.05 32.64
C GLY A 29 -24.81 11.58 33.13
N PHE A 30 -24.59 11.56 34.43
CA PHE A 30 -23.28 11.84 35.00
C PHE A 30 -22.27 10.87 34.42
N SER A 31 -21.58 11.30 33.38
CA SER A 31 -20.45 10.53 32.81
C SER A 31 -19.30 10.61 33.81
N PHE A 32 -19.12 9.55 34.61
CA PHE A 32 -17.98 9.44 35.53
C PHE A 32 -16.70 9.08 34.73
N GLY A 33 -16.41 9.74 33.64
CA GLY A 33 -15.24 9.44 32.80
C GLY A 33 -14.73 10.65 32.05
N LYS A 34 -13.48 10.60 31.63
CA LYS A 34 -12.86 11.60 30.76
C LYS A 34 -12.97 11.11 29.32
N THR A 35 -13.33 11.98 28.40
CA THR A 35 -13.44 11.63 26.97
C THR A 35 -12.21 12.08 26.21
N VAL A 36 -11.66 11.18 25.40
CA VAL A 36 -10.53 11.41 24.49
C VAL A 36 -10.97 11.00 23.09
N THR A 37 -10.66 11.81 22.11
CA THR A 37 -10.83 11.48 20.69
C THR A 37 -9.48 11.06 20.10
N LEU A 38 -9.42 9.89 19.50
CA LEU A 38 -8.28 9.40 18.73
C LEU A 38 -8.66 9.40 17.26
N MET A 39 -7.86 10.07 16.43
CA MET A 39 -8.00 10.03 14.98
C MET A 39 -6.97 9.08 14.42
N GLN A 40 -7.42 8.15 13.58
CA GLN A 40 -6.60 7.21 12.83
C GLN A 40 -6.51 7.64 11.37
N PHE A 41 -5.30 7.79 10.90
CA PHE A 41 -4.94 8.20 9.56
C PHE A 41 -3.82 7.28 9.08
N GLN A 42 -3.94 6.69 7.88
CA GLN A 42 -3.04 5.63 7.43
C GLN A 42 -3.00 5.48 5.91
N ASP A 43 -2.01 4.73 5.44
CA ASP A 43 -1.91 4.22 4.08
C ASP A 43 -2.24 5.28 2.99
N MET A 44 -1.68 6.51 3.18
CA MET A 44 -1.87 7.63 2.25
C MET A 44 -1.27 7.38 0.87
N HIS A 45 -0.25 6.56 0.82
CA HIS A 45 0.46 6.18 -0.39
C HIS A 45 0.77 7.32 -1.37
N GLY A 46 1.08 8.50 -0.81
CA GLY A 46 1.46 9.66 -1.62
C GLY A 46 0.32 10.27 -2.43
N HIS A 47 -0.93 9.94 -2.16
CA HIS A 47 -2.08 10.57 -2.81
C HIS A 47 -2.24 12.01 -2.34
N LEU A 48 -1.76 12.93 -3.16
CA LEU A 48 -1.81 14.37 -2.87
C LEU A 48 -3.17 14.95 -3.25
N ALA A 49 -3.61 14.66 -4.47
CA ALA A 49 -4.85 15.16 -5.05
C ALA A 49 -6.02 14.19 -4.84
N PRO A 50 -7.26 14.67 -4.90
CA PRO A 50 -8.43 13.79 -4.95
C PRO A 50 -8.41 12.89 -6.18
N HIS A 51 -8.94 11.68 -6.03
CA HIS A 51 -9.00 10.62 -7.04
C HIS A 51 -10.36 9.91 -7.02
N ALA A 52 -10.56 8.96 -7.91
CA ALA A 52 -11.75 8.13 -7.91
C ALA A 52 -11.73 7.11 -6.77
N GLU A 53 -12.91 6.78 -6.22
CA GLU A 53 -13.07 5.84 -5.12
C GLU A 53 -14.36 5.02 -5.25
N ILE A 54 -14.34 3.82 -4.67
CA ILE A 54 -15.54 2.99 -4.45
C ILE A 54 -15.70 2.79 -2.95
N PHE A 55 -16.72 3.42 -2.38
CA PHE A 55 -17.00 3.34 -0.95
C PHE A 55 -17.58 1.99 -0.51
N PRO A 56 -17.59 1.66 0.79
CA PRO A 56 -18.11 0.38 1.29
C PRO A 56 -19.55 0.10 0.92
N ASP A 57 -20.36 1.12 0.63
CA ASP A 57 -21.73 1.03 0.14
C ASP A 57 -21.84 0.86 -1.40
N GLU A 58 -20.69 0.61 -2.06
CA GLU A 58 -20.53 0.48 -3.51
C GLU A 58 -20.78 1.78 -4.30
N ARG A 59 -20.91 2.90 -3.63
CA ARG A 59 -21.01 4.22 -4.25
C ARG A 59 -19.68 4.59 -4.91
N LYS A 60 -19.74 4.93 -6.20
CA LYS A 60 -18.60 5.40 -6.99
C LYS A 60 -18.55 6.92 -6.96
N ASP A 61 -17.39 7.45 -6.60
CA ASP A 61 -17.17 8.90 -6.49
C ASP A 61 -15.88 9.27 -7.24
N PRO A 62 -15.95 10.15 -8.25
CA PRO A 62 -14.77 10.51 -9.05
C PRO A 62 -13.83 11.50 -8.37
N ASN A 63 -14.16 12.00 -7.17
CA ASN A 63 -13.43 13.09 -6.53
C ASN A 63 -13.38 12.90 -5.01
N SER A 64 -12.73 11.84 -4.58
CA SER A 64 -12.58 11.44 -3.17
C SER A 64 -11.12 11.47 -2.74
N GLY A 65 -10.88 11.32 -1.45
CA GLY A 65 -9.53 11.21 -0.91
C GLY A 65 -8.67 12.47 -1.09
N GLY A 66 -7.37 12.25 -1.08
CA GLY A 66 -6.38 13.30 -1.11
C GLY A 66 -6.20 14.00 0.23
N ILE A 67 -4.96 14.37 0.53
CA ILE A 67 -4.58 14.89 1.85
C ILE A 67 -5.31 16.20 2.24
N ALA A 68 -5.75 17.00 1.27
CA ALA A 68 -6.44 18.27 1.55
C ALA A 68 -7.87 18.07 2.06
N LYS A 69 -8.60 17.05 1.60
CA LYS A 69 -9.91 16.68 2.14
C LYS A 69 -9.81 16.04 3.51
N VAL A 70 -8.83 15.14 3.70
CA VAL A 70 -8.53 14.56 5.01
C VAL A 70 -8.19 15.63 6.04
N ALA A 71 -7.44 16.67 5.64
CA ALA A 71 -7.15 17.83 6.50
C ALA A 71 -8.41 18.57 6.95
N THR A 72 -9.41 18.68 6.07
CA THR A 72 -10.72 19.26 6.42
C THR A 72 -11.41 18.42 7.50
N LEU A 73 -11.45 17.09 7.34
CA LEU A 73 -12.04 16.18 8.34
C LEU A 73 -11.30 16.28 9.68
N ILE A 74 -9.97 16.27 9.66
CA ILE A 74 -9.15 16.44 10.86
C ILE A 74 -9.50 17.75 11.60
N LYS A 75 -9.61 18.87 10.88
CA LYS A 75 -9.99 20.16 11.45
C LYS A 75 -11.40 20.14 12.06
N GLN A 76 -12.36 19.50 11.40
CA GLN A 76 -13.72 19.33 11.92
C GLN A 76 -13.74 18.52 13.23
N VAL A 77 -13.00 17.42 13.28
CA VAL A 77 -12.88 16.61 14.50
C VAL A 77 -12.22 17.42 15.63
N ARG A 78 -11.11 18.10 15.36
CA ARG A 78 -10.43 18.97 16.33
C ARG A 78 -11.33 20.09 16.87
N ALA A 79 -12.13 20.70 16.02
CA ALA A 79 -13.09 21.71 16.41
C ALA A 79 -14.21 21.16 17.32
N SER A 80 -14.62 19.89 17.11
CA SER A 80 -15.66 19.24 17.90
C SER A 80 -15.18 18.76 19.27
N ASN A 81 -13.90 18.37 19.40
CA ASN A 81 -13.30 17.94 20.65
C ASN A 81 -11.83 18.36 20.74
N PRO A 82 -11.46 19.31 21.63
CA PRO A 82 -10.07 19.74 21.80
C PRO A 82 -9.18 18.67 22.46
N ASN A 83 -9.76 17.66 23.10
CA ASN A 83 -9.03 16.54 23.71
C ASN A 83 -8.83 15.43 22.70
N ASN A 84 -8.00 15.67 21.68
CA ASN A 84 -7.78 14.74 20.60
C ASN A 84 -6.30 14.49 20.33
N LEU A 85 -6.03 13.38 19.64
CA LEU A 85 -4.73 13.04 19.02
C LEU A 85 -4.95 12.61 17.59
N LEU A 86 -4.06 13.05 16.70
CA LEU A 86 -3.93 12.54 15.34
C LEU A 86 -2.78 11.54 15.30
N LEU A 87 -3.10 10.28 15.04
CA LEU A 87 -2.19 9.14 15.05
C LEU A 87 -2.08 8.59 13.62
N ALA A 88 -0.89 8.69 13.03
CA ALA A 88 -0.63 8.23 11.68
C ALA A 88 -0.01 6.81 11.69
N VAL A 89 -0.61 5.90 10.94
CA VAL A 89 -0.22 4.49 10.87
C VAL A 89 0.32 4.18 9.48
N GLY A 90 1.55 4.57 9.24
CA GLY A 90 2.39 4.15 8.13
C GLY A 90 1.97 4.43 6.69
N ASP A 91 2.83 4.00 5.81
CA ASP A 91 2.72 4.00 4.34
C ASP A 91 2.23 5.33 3.75
N THR A 92 2.90 6.43 4.15
CA THR A 92 2.44 7.78 3.82
C THR A 92 3.12 8.40 2.61
N THR A 93 4.41 8.14 2.40
CA THR A 93 5.25 8.94 1.51
C THR A 93 5.50 8.35 0.13
N HIS A 94 4.96 7.17 -0.17
CA HIS A 94 5.26 6.41 -1.39
C HIS A 94 3.98 5.89 -2.05
N GLY A 95 3.72 6.30 -3.32
CA GLY A 95 2.59 5.74 -4.05
C GLY A 95 2.10 6.53 -5.27
N SER A 96 2.59 7.73 -5.52
CA SER A 96 2.26 8.51 -6.72
C SER A 96 3.49 8.86 -7.54
N ALA A 97 3.31 9.40 -8.75
CA ALA A 97 4.41 9.90 -9.56
C ALA A 97 5.17 11.00 -8.83
N GLU A 98 4.46 11.97 -8.28
CA GLU A 98 5.05 13.12 -7.60
C GLU A 98 5.91 12.69 -6.42
N THR A 99 5.42 11.76 -5.62
CA THR A 99 6.20 11.23 -4.50
C THR A 99 7.37 10.36 -4.97
N THR A 100 7.19 9.60 -6.03
CA THR A 100 8.23 8.74 -6.59
C THR A 100 9.40 9.55 -7.14
N PHE A 101 9.13 10.57 -7.97
CA PHE A 101 10.17 11.40 -8.56
C PHE A 101 10.78 12.40 -7.59
N SER A 102 10.11 12.72 -6.47
CA SER A 102 10.64 13.59 -5.40
C SER A 102 11.19 12.81 -4.20
N LEU A 103 11.28 11.48 -4.27
CA LEU A 103 11.66 10.62 -3.14
C LEU A 103 10.75 10.82 -1.91
N GLY A 104 9.47 11.08 -2.13
CA GLY A 104 8.45 11.32 -1.12
C GLY A 104 8.38 12.76 -0.59
N ASP A 105 9.17 13.69 -1.13
CA ASP A 105 9.16 15.07 -0.63
C ASP A 105 7.89 15.82 -0.99
N ALA A 106 7.25 15.50 -2.10
CA ALA A 106 6.06 16.23 -2.58
C ALA A 106 4.90 16.24 -1.55
N ILE A 107 4.73 15.19 -0.75
CA ILE A 107 3.67 15.14 0.26
C ILE A 107 4.09 15.72 1.62
N MET A 108 5.39 15.85 1.89
CA MET A 108 5.90 16.22 3.21
C MET A 108 5.46 17.59 3.74
N PRO A 109 5.38 18.67 2.93
CA PRO A 109 4.87 19.95 3.42
C PRO A 109 3.43 19.84 3.93
N ALA A 110 2.58 19.09 3.24
CA ALA A 110 1.20 18.86 3.66
C ALA A 110 1.14 18.00 4.93
N LEU A 111 1.86 16.86 5.00
CA LEU A 111 1.94 16.03 6.21
C LEU A 111 2.43 16.82 7.42
N ASN A 112 3.47 17.64 7.25
CA ASN A 112 3.99 18.48 8.31
C ASN A 112 2.97 19.53 8.80
N ALA A 113 2.07 19.99 7.94
CA ALA A 113 1.03 20.95 8.29
C ALA A 113 -0.19 20.31 8.99
N LEU A 114 -0.38 18.99 8.91
CA LEU A 114 -1.46 18.28 9.62
C LEU A 114 -1.29 18.27 11.13
N ALA A 115 -0.10 18.58 11.65
CA ALA A 115 0.22 18.49 13.08
C ALA A 115 -0.05 17.09 13.65
N ILE A 116 0.56 16.09 13.06
CA ILE A 116 0.50 14.68 13.49
C ILE A 116 1.12 14.58 14.89
N ASP A 117 0.41 13.96 15.83
CA ASP A 117 0.88 13.80 17.22
C ASP A 117 1.90 12.66 17.38
N VAL A 118 1.69 11.54 16.70
CA VAL A 118 2.58 10.39 16.68
C VAL A 118 2.43 9.67 15.34
N PHE A 119 3.53 9.28 14.77
CA PHE A 119 3.65 8.53 13.52
C PHE A 119 4.26 7.16 13.75
N LEU A 120 3.77 6.17 13.06
CA LEU A 120 4.38 4.86 12.90
C LEU A 120 4.80 4.69 11.44
N PRO A 121 6.06 4.35 11.11
CA PRO A 121 6.42 4.07 9.73
C PRO A 121 5.85 2.73 9.23
N GLY A 122 5.31 2.74 8.02
CA GLY A 122 4.91 1.54 7.28
C GLY A 122 6.05 0.97 6.42
N ASN A 123 5.75 -0.07 5.65
CA ASN A 123 6.78 -0.72 4.84
C ASN A 123 7.20 0.10 3.61
N TRP A 124 6.30 0.88 3.04
CA TRP A 124 6.62 1.72 1.88
C TRP A 124 7.33 3.03 2.25
N ASP A 125 7.29 3.45 3.50
CA ASP A 125 8.12 4.56 3.96
C ASP A 125 9.62 4.25 3.86
N PHE A 126 9.99 2.96 3.74
CA PHE A 126 11.34 2.49 3.43
C PHE A 126 11.62 2.41 1.92
N GLY A 127 10.60 2.58 1.07
CA GLY A 127 10.68 2.36 -0.38
C GLY A 127 11.70 3.22 -1.11
N TYR A 128 12.08 4.37 -0.56
CA TYR A 128 13.15 5.23 -1.09
C TYR A 128 14.53 4.94 -0.51
N GLY A 129 14.65 3.86 0.24
CA GLY A 129 15.90 3.37 0.80
C GLY A 129 16.29 3.97 2.16
N PRO A 130 17.27 3.35 2.84
CA PRO A 130 17.64 3.66 4.22
C PRO A 130 18.08 5.11 4.43
N ARG A 131 18.68 5.73 3.42
CA ARG A 131 19.11 7.11 3.46
C ARG A 131 17.94 8.06 3.64
N VAL A 132 16.99 8.00 2.70
CA VAL A 132 15.80 8.86 2.68
C VAL A 132 15.01 8.66 3.96
N TYR A 133 14.78 7.41 4.35
CA TYR A 133 14.09 7.07 5.59
C TYR A 133 14.72 7.75 6.81
N ARG A 134 16.05 7.62 6.98
CA ARG A 134 16.74 8.20 8.14
C ARG A 134 16.70 9.73 8.14
N GLN A 135 16.95 10.36 7.01
CA GLN A 135 16.89 11.82 6.91
C GLN A 135 15.49 12.34 7.23
N ARG A 136 14.45 11.62 6.82
CA ARG A 136 13.07 12.07 6.96
C ARG A 136 12.50 11.83 8.35
N PHE A 137 12.63 10.63 8.87
CA PHE A 137 11.85 10.20 10.04
C PHE A 137 12.66 10.03 11.32
N VAL A 138 13.98 9.94 11.25
CA VAL A 138 14.74 9.60 12.45
C VAL A 138 15.32 10.85 13.08
N ALA A 139 15.19 11.00 14.41
CA ALA A 139 15.72 12.13 15.16
C ALA A 139 17.21 11.93 15.49
N GLY A 140 18.05 12.95 15.32
CA GLY A 140 19.45 12.93 15.73
C GLY A 140 20.47 12.96 14.59
N ASP A 141 21.75 12.83 14.95
CA ASP A 141 22.89 12.77 14.03
C ASP A 141 23.16 11.30 13.64
N TYR A 142 22.99 10.98 12.36
CA TYR A 142 23.20 9.63 11.80
C TYR A 142 24.55 9.45 11.14
N SER A 143 25.48 10.39 11.31
CA SER A 143 26.85 10.25 10.79
C SER A 143 27.55 8.99 11.28
N THR A 144 27.12 8.44 12.42
CA THR A 144 27.66 7.23 13.03
C THR A 144 26.88 5.95 12.71
N VAL A 145 25.69 6.04 12.11
CA VAL A 145 25.01 4.85 11.62
C VAL A 145 25.68 4.45 10.31
N LEU A 146 26.62 3.57 10.46
CA LEU A 146 27.54 3.14 9.42
C LEU A 146 26.82 2.67 8.18
N ALA A 147 27.14 3.33 7.07
CA ALA A 147 27.11 2.61 5.82
C ALA A 147 27.86 1.27 6.01
N PRO A 148 27.31 0.16 5.53
CA PRO A 148 28.04 -1.09 5.48
C PRO A 148 29.36 -0.80 4.76
N ASN A 149 30.48 -1.27 5.18
CA ASN A 149 31.84 -1.05 4.65
C ASN A 149 32.62 0.18 5.14
N ASN A 150 32.24 0.77 6.26
CA ASN A 150 33.07 1.83 6.86
C ASN A 150 33.38 2.99 5.90
N ARG A 151 32.50 3.23 4.91
CA ARG A 151 32.67 4.36 4.01
C ARG A 151 32.18 5.62 4.69
N THR A 152 33.09 6.53 4.92
CA THR A 152 32.85 7.90 5.41
C THR A 152 32.00 8.78 4.47
N THR A 153 31.49 8.23 3.41
CA THR A 153 30.71 8.92 2.38
C THR A 153 29.23 9.05 2.72
N VAL A 154 28.86 8.96 3.98
CA VAL A 154 27.52 9.23 4.45
C VAL A 154 27.39 10.64 5.03
N ALA A 155 28.28 11.54 4.61
CA ALA A 155 28.25 12.95 5.00
C ALA A 155 26.91 13.64 4.72
N TRP A 156 26.20 13.17 3.71
CA TRP A 156 24.86 13.66 3.36
C TRP A 156 23.71 13.03 4.19
N MET A 157 23.98 12.06 5.05
CA MET A 157 22.98 11.51 5.98
C MET A 157 22.97 12.21 7.34
N ASP A 158 23.88 13.14 7.60
CA ASP A 158 24.20 13.52 8.96
C ASP A 158 23.40 14.70 9.51
N GLY A 159 22.56 15.35 8.69
CA GLY A 159 21.76 16.49 9.14
C GLY A 159 22.58 17.61 9.79
N ARG A 160 23.90 17.69 9.54
CA ARG A 160 24.77 18.69 10.14
C ARG A 160 24.47 20.07 9.57
N PRO A 161 24.48 21.11 10.42
CA PRO A 161 24.54 22.49 9.95
C PRO A 161 25.68 22.67 8.93
N GLY A 162 25.39 23.21 7.77
CA GLY A 162 26.33 23.35 6.66
C GLY A 162 26.30 22.22 5.63
N HIS A 163 25.57 21.13 5.87
CA HIS A 163 25.16 20.15 4.87
C HIS A 163 23.73 20.41 4.40
N GLU A 164 23.27 21.60 4.60
CA GLU A 164 22.02 22.16 4.09
C GLU A 164 22.13 22.30 2.57
N GLY A 165 22.25 21.16 1.90
CA GLY A 165 22.23 21.07 0.46
C GLY A 165 20.85 21.42 -0.08
N GLN A 166 20.75 21.55 -1.40
CA GLN A 166 19.50 21.72 -2.10
C GLN A 166 18.57 20.54 -1.83
N GLN A 167 17.27 20.79 -1.71
CA GLN A 167 16.26 19.73 -1.59
C GLN A 167 16.30 18.82 -2.81
N CYS A 168 16.07 17.51 -2.60
CA CYS A 168 16.12 16.53 -3.69
C CYS A 168 15.01 16.73 -4.72
N ASN A 169 13.89 17.34 -4.33
CA ASN A 169 12.76 17.64 -5.19
C ASN A 169 12.82 19.02 -5.87
N THR A 170 13.93 19.75 -5.75
CA THR A 170 14.02 21.07 -6.38
C THR A 170 13.96 20.96 -7.92
N PRO A 171 12.91 21.46 -8.57
CA PRO A 171 12.73 21.34 -10.01
C PRO A 171 13.87 21.98 -10.79
N GLY A 172 14.39 21.32 -11.81
CA GLY A 172 15.38 21.86 -12.76
C GLY A 172 16.73 22.22 -12.16
N GLY A 173 16.94 22.02 -10.85
CA GLY A 173 18.10 22.53 -10.13
C GLY A 173 19.19 21.51 -9.79
N LEU A 174 18.97 20.21 -9.95
CA LEU A 174 19.91 19.18 -9.55
C LEU A 174 20.74 18.67 -10.73
N ASN A 175 22.06 18.73 -10.59
CA ASN A 175 22.99 17.97 -11.43
C ASN A 175 23.45 16.71 -10.68
N ALA A 176 24.23 15.85 -11.33
CA ALA A 176 24.70 14.60 -10.74
C ALA A 176 25.40 14.77 -9.38
N THR A 177 26.14 15.87 -9.20
CA THR A 177 26.86 16.17 -7.95
C THR A 177 25.90 16.65 -6.88
N THR A 178 25.01 17.59 -7.20
CA THR A 178 24.04 18.13 -6.25
C THR A 178 23.00 17.09 -5.84
N TYR A 179 22.61 16.19 -6.74
CA TYR A 179 21.76 15.04 -6.36
C TYR A 179 22.44 14.12 -5.35
N ALA A 180 23.73 13.85 -5.49
CA ALA A 180 24.46 13.03 -4.56
C ALA A 180 24.54 13.61 -3.14
N THR A 181 24.38 14.93 -3.02
CA THR A 181 24.46 15.68 -1.75
C THR A 181 23.13 16.27 -1.29
N CYS A 182 22.05 16.14 -2.08
CA CYS A 182 20.74 16.67 -1.72
C CYS A 182 20.18 16.03 -0.45
N HIS A 183 19.30 16.69 0.24
CA HIS A 183 18.58 16.19 1.38
C HIS A 183 17.05 16.22 1.15
N VAL A 184 16.35 15.33 1.84
CA VAL A 184 14.89 15.26 1.81
C VAL A 184 14.28 16.08 2.94
N THR A 185 13.03 16.48 2.74
CA THR A 185 12.25 17.18 3.77
C THR A 185 12.06 16.28 5.00
N LYS A 186 12.38 16.82 6.18
CA LYS A 186 12.26 16.13 7.46
C LYS A 186 10.83 16.22 8.00
N ALA A 187 10.34 15.12 8.59
CA ALA A 187 9.12 15.11 9.37
C ALA A 187 9.28 15.96 10.65
N ASN A 188 8.27 16.81 10.94
CA ASN A 188 8.23 17.62 12.16
C ASN A 188 7.42 16.95 13.30
N PHE A 189 7.06 15.69 13.13
CA PHE A 189 6.32 14.87 14.07
C PHE A 189 7.16 13.68 14.55
N PRO A 190 6.92 13.19 15.80
CA PRO A 190 7.69 12.08 16.34
C PRO A 190 7.23 10.74 15.78
N ALA A 191 8.20 9.86 15.50
CA ALA A 191 7.94 8.48 15.12
C ALA A 191 8.23 7.51 16.28
N VAL A 192 7.48 6.39 16.33
CA VAL A 192 7.64 5.31 17.31
C VAL A 192 7.74 3.95 16.61
N ALA A 193 8.64 3.07 17.06
CA ALA A 193 8.70 1.68 16.60
C ALA A 193 9.46 0.81 17.59
N ILE A 194 8.81 -0.23 18.15
CA ILE A 194 9.45 -1.16 19.11
C ILE A 194 10.32 -2.20 18.43
N ASN A 195 10.04 -2.50 17.16
CA ASN A 195 10.58 -3.63 16.42
C ASN A 195 11.54 -3.25 15.28
N LEU A 196 11.98 -1.99 15.25
CA LEU A 196 12.92 -1.46 14.27
C LEU A 196 14.26 -1.11 14.92
N TYR A 197 15.31 -1.75 14.44
CA TYR A 197 16.65 -1.61 14.99
C TYR A 197 17.65 -1.14 13.94
N ASN A 198 18.59 -0.33 14.36
CA ASN A 198 19.81 -0.07 13.60
C ASN A 198 20.68 -1.32 13.59
N TYR A 199 21.19 -1.68 12.41
CA TYR A 199 21.98 -2.87 12.22
C TYR A 199 23.31 -2.55 11.52
N ASN A 200 24.39 -3.04 12.08
CA ASN A 200 25.70 -2.96 11.44
C ASN A 200 25.94 -4.23 10.61
N GLU A 201 25.91 -4.09 9.28
CA GLU A 201 26.04 -5.23 8.35
C GLU A 201 27.43 -5.87 8.41
N VAL A 202 28.47 -5.11 8.75
CA VAL A 202 29.85 -5.63 8.87
C VAL A 202 30.02 -6.40 10.17
N ALA A 203 29.63 -5.81 11.30
CA ALA A 203 29.69 -6.45 12.60
C ALA A 203 28.60 -7.49 12.81
N ARG A 204 27.57 -7.52 11.94
CA ARG A 204 26.37 -8.38 12.06
C ARG A 204 25.68 -8.24 13.42
N ALA A 205 25.54 -7.02 13.88
CA ALA A 205 25.03 -6.73 15.22
C ALA A 205 24.02 -5.60 15.21
N ILE A 206 23.01 -5.72 16.06
CA ILE A 206 22.10 -4.63 16.39
C ILE A 206 22.91 -3.60 17.22
N THR A 207 22.78 -2.32 16.83
CA THR A 207 23.49 -1.22 17.48
C THR A 207 22.58 -0.32 18.32
N GLY A 208 21.25 -0.54 18.27
CA GLY A 208 20.26 0.19 19.04
C GLY A 208 18.91 0.22 18.34
N GLN A 209 17.89 0.76 19.01
CA GLN A 209 16.61 1.06 18.37
C GLN A 209 16.75 2.27 17.46
N THR A 210 15.97 2.28 16.37
CA THR A 210 15.94 3.40 15.42
C THR A 210 15.04 4.53 15.92
N HIS A 211 13.94 4.19 16.59
CA HIS A 211 12.98 5.12 17.16
C HIS A 211 12.71 4.79 18.64
N PRO A 212 12.18 5.75 19.43
CA PRO A 212 11.53 5.40 20.69
C PRO A 212 10.45 4.34 20.45
N GLY A 213 10.33 3.37 21.36
CA GLY A 213 9.31 2.32 21.24
C GLY A 213 7.91 2.84 21.54
N TYR A 214 7.80 3.88 22.37
CA TYR A 214 6.52 4.47 22.78
C TYR A 214 6.68 5.94 23.17
N LEU A 215 5.54 6.63 23.24
CA LEU A 215 5.40 7.97 23.81
C LEU A 215 4.19 8.00 24.77
N VAL A 216 4.26 8.83 25.80
CA VAL A 216 3.11 9.09 26.69
C VAL A 216 2.62 10.52 26.49
N LYS A 217 1.37 10.68 26.09
CA LYS A 217 0.69 11.98 25.89
C LYS A 217 -0.42 12.17 26.93
N ASN A 218 -0.58 13.38 27.44
CA ASN A 218 -1.72 13.72 28.31
C ASN A 218 -2.78 14.46 27.50
N VAL A 219 -3.94 13.85 27.35
CA VAL A 219 -5.06 14.36 26.54
C VAL A 219 -6.31 14.38 27.39
N GLY A 220 -6.89 15.56 27.63
CA GLY A 220 -8.07 15.70 28.47
C GLY A 220 -7.88 15.16 29.89
N GLY A 221 -6.64 15.12 30.38
CA GLY A 221 -6.29 14.57 31.70
C GLY A 221 -6.22 13.03 31.72
N VAL A 222 -6.26 12.36 30.57
CA VAL A 222 -5.95 10.93 30.40
C VAL A 222 -4.53 10.80 29.88
N LYS A 223 -3.68 10.02 30.56
CA LYS A 223 -2.37 9.66 30.03
C LYS A 223 -2.49 8.49 29.06
N VAL A 224 -2.20 8.75 27.79
CA VAL A 224 -2.25 7.77 26.70
C VAL A 224 -0.83 7.33 26.37
N GLY A 225 -0.52 6.04 26.55
CA GLY A 225 0.70 5.42 26.07
C GLY A 225 0.50 4.94 24.65
N ILE A 226 1.28 5.48 23.70
CA ILE A 226 1.20 5.18 22.27
C ILE A 226 2.45 4.39 21.91
N ILE A 227 2.28 3.16 21.43
CA ILE A 227 3.34 2.21 21.10
C ILE A 227 3.27 1.92 19.60
N GLY A 228 4.42 1.82 18.91
CA GLY A 228 4.47 1.53 17.47
C GLY A 228 5.02 0.15 17.15
N ILE A 229 4.42 -0.56 16.20
CA ILE A 229 4.93 -1.80 15.61
C ILE A 229 4.96 -1.65 14.09
N THR A 230 6.14 -1.39 13.52
CA THR A 230 6.28 -1.26 12.06
C THR A 230 6.19 -2.63 11.36
N SER A 231 6.01 -2.60 10.06
CA SER A 231 5.77 -3.80 9.24
C SER A 231 6.93 -4.80 9.27
N ASP A 232 6.60 -6.08 9.45
CA ASP A 232 7.55 -7.19 9.41
C ASP A 232 7.85 -7.69 7.99
N VAL A 233 7.25 -7.10 6.96
CA VAL A 233 7.45 -7.51 5.55
C VAL A 233 8.59 -6.76 4.86
N VAL A 234 9.08 -5.65 5.41
CA VAL A 234 10.18 -4.86 4.82
C VAL A 234 11.40 -5.71 4.42
N PRO A 235 11.85 -6.70 5.23
CA PRO A 235 12.95 -7.58 4.84
C PRO A 235 12.67 -8.49 3.64
N GLN A 236 11.41 -8.57 3.21
CA GLN A 236 10.97 -9.41 2.08
C GLN A 236 10.70 -8.59 0.82
N GLN A 237 10.74 -7.26 0.94
CA GLN A 237 10.76 -6.34 -0.19
C GLN A 237 12.18 -6.30 -0.80
N ALA A 238 12.46 -5.33 -1.66
CA ALA A 238 13.80 -5.18 -2.19
C ALA A 238 14.83 -5.00 -1.06
N GLN A 239 15.91 -5.75 -1.08
CA GLN A 239 16.95 -5.69 -0.03
C GLN A 239 17.55 -4.29 0.13
N ALA A 240 17.53 -3.52 -0.94
CA ALA A 240 17.93 -2.12 -0.94
C ALA A 240 17.15 -1.26 0.08
N PHE A 241 15.92 -1.62 0.42
CA PHE A 241 15.07 -0.86 1.34
C PHE A 241 15.47 -1.05 2.81
N ASN A 242 16.01 -2.21 3.16
CA ASN A 242 16.24 -2.58 4.57
C ASN A 242 17.71 -2.64 4.98
N THR A 243 18.65 -2.31 4.10
CA THR A 243 20.08 -2.29 4.44
C THR A 243 20.37 -1.37 5.64
N GLY A 244 21.06 -1.90 6.63
CA GLY A 244 21.36 -1.18 7.88
C GLY A 244 20.22 -1.18 8.89
N PHE A 245 19.17 -1.95 8.65
CA PHE A 245 18.06 -2.15 9.58
C PHE A 245 17.86 -3.63 9.93
N ARG A 246 17.24 -3.89 11.09
CA ARG A 246 16.68 -5.17 11.47
C ARG A 246 15.26 -4.98 11.98
N PHE A 247 14.41 -5.87 11.55
CA PHE A 247 12.99 -5.90 11.89
C PHE A 247 12.69 -7.17 12.68
N THR A 248 11.84 -7.04 13.68
CA THR A 248 11.16 -8.16 14.34
C THR A 248 9.66 -8.01 14.18
N MET A 249 8.89 -8.98 14.63
CA MET A 249 7.43 -8.88 14.65
C MET A 249 6.92 -8.05 15.85
N GLY A 250 7.80 -7.57 16.73
CA GLY A 250 7.41 -6.79 17.91
C GLY A 250 6.83 -7.58 19.08
N TYR A 251 6.56 -8.87 18.89
CA TYR A 251 5.87 -9.71 19.87
C TYR A 251 6.56 -9.75 21.24
N LYS A 252 7.88 -9.83 21.28
CA LYS A 252 8.67 -9.87 22.51
C LYS A 252 8.88 -8.49 23.11
N GLU A 253 8.92 -7.46 22.30
CA GLU A 253 9.14 -6.07 22.67
C GLU A 253 7.89 -5.43 23.25
N LEU A 254 6.72 -5.87 22.79
CA LEU A 254 5.42 -5.29 23.14
C LEU A 254 5.14 -5.27 24.65
N PRO A 255 5.23 -6.38 25.41
CA PRO A 255 4.97 -6.37 26.86
C PRO A 255 5.95 -5.48 27.63
N VAL A 256 7.19 -5.38 27.19
CA VAL A 256 8.22 -4.52 27.81
C VAL A 256 7.84 -3.04 27.65
N ASN A 257 7.44 -2.63 26.47
CA ASN A 257 7.05 -1.25 26.18
C ASN A 257 5.70 -0.88 26.84
N ILE A 258 4.75 -1.82 26.90
CA ILE A 258 3.50 -1.65 27.68
C ILE A 258 3.83 -1.39 29.15
N ALA A 259 4.69 -2.20 29.75
CA ALA A 259 5.08 -2.04 31.15
C ALA A 259 5.77 -0.69 31.41
N ALA A 260 6.65 -0.26 30.50
CA ALA A 260 7.35 1.03 30.59
C ALA A 260 6.37 2.19 30.48
N ALA A 261 5.46 2.21 29.50
CA ALA A 261 4.44 3.23 29.36
C ALA A 261 3.52 3.30 30.59
N ARG A 262 3.13 2.15 31.18
CA ARG A 262 2.35 2.09 32.42
C ARG A 262 3.13 2.65 33.61
N ALA A 263 4.45 2.41 33.70
CA ALA A 263 5.29 2.96 34.75
C ALA A 263 5.39 4.50 34.68
N GLU A 264 5.29 5.09 33.47
CA GLU A 264 5.15 6.55 33.28
C GLU A 264 3.73 7.07 33.56
N GLY A 265 2.82 6.17 33.93
CA GLY A 265 1.45 6.49 34.35
C GLY A 265 0.42 6.45 33.22
N ALA A 266 0.71 5.81 32.08
CA ALA A 266 -0.28 5.65 31.02
C ALA A 266 -1.51 4.91 31.54
N GLU A 267 -2.69 5.53 31.40
CA GLU A 267 -3.99 4.96 31.76
C GLU A 267 -4.63 4.19 30.60
N LEU A 268 -4.32 4.57 29.37
CA LEU A 268 -4.78 3.95 28.13
C LEU A 268 -3.56 3.54 27.32
N ILE A 269 -3.56 2.32 26.79
CA ILE A 269 -2.54 1.83 25.85
C ILE A 269 -3.14 1.76 24.46
N VAL A 270 -2.59 2.55 23.56
CA VAL A 270 -2.89 2.57 22.13
C VAL A 270 -1.69 2.00 21.39
N VAL A 271 -1.91 1.02 20.54
CA VAL A 271 -0.88 0.46 19.68
C VAL A 271 -1.18 0.86 18.25
N LEU A 272 -0.21 1.46 17.57
CA LEU A 272 -0.20 1.66 16.13
C LEU A 272 0.54 0.49 15.51
N SER A 273 0.00 -0.16 14.50
CA SER A 273 0.62 -1.37 13.97
C SER A 273 0.44 -1.55 12.47
N GLU A 274 1.55 -1.73 11.78
CA GLU A 274 1.67 -2.05 10.35
C GLU A 274 1.88 -3.55 10.10
N LEU A 275 1.30 -4.40 10.94
CA LEU A 275 1.38 -5.86 10.76
C LEU A 275 0.22 -6.45 9.96
N GLY A 276 -0.81 -5.66 9.69
CA GLY A 276 -2.05 -6.08 9.07
C GLY A 276 -3.10 -6.57 10.07
N LEU A 277 -4.37 -6.46 9.67
CA LEU A 277 -5.53 -6.60 10.55
C LEU A 277 -5.58 -7.94 11.28
N ALA A 278 -5.32 -9.05 10.59
CA ALA A 278 -5.37 -10.40 11.17
C ALA A 278 -4.37 -10.58 12.33
N LYS A 279 -3.10 -10.19 12.13
CA LYS A 279 -2.08 -10.23 13.19
C LYS A 279 -2.45 -9.31 14.34
N ASN A 280 -2.98 -8.12 14.04
CA ASN A 280 -3.32 -7.12 15.03
C ASN A 280 -4.48 -7.55 15.93
N ILE A 281 -5.51 -8.18 15.37
CA ILE A 281 -6.59 -8.82 16.14
C ILE A 281 -6.02 -9.88 17.10
N GLN A 282 -5.13 -10.73 16.60
CA GLN A 282 -4.53 -11.79 17.41
C GLN A 282 -3.65 -11.22 18.54
N LEU A 283 -2.86 -10.18 18.27
CA LEU A 283 -2.10 -9.49 19.32
C LEU A 283 -3.01 -8.92 20.41
N VAL A 284 -4.13 -8.31 20.04
CA VAL A 284 -5.08 -7.80 21.03
C VAL A 284 -5.73 -8.91 21.85
N ARG A 285 -5.96 -10.09 21.28
CA ARG A 285 -6.43 -11.27 22.03
C ARG A 285 -5.39 -11.76 23.04
N GLU A 286 -4.12 -11.79 22.67
CA GLU A 286 -3.03 -12.33 23.50
C GLU A 286 -2.50 -11.33 24.53
N PHE A 287 -2.57 -10.02 24.25
CA PHE A 287 -2.08 -8.95 25.13
C PHE A 287 -3.24 -8.10 25.71
N PRO A 288 -3.89 -8.55 26.81
CA PRO A 288 -5.06 -7.86 27.36
C PRO A 288 -4.82 -6.43 27.84
N ALA A 289 -3.57 -6.00 27.95
CA ALA A 289 -3.19 -4.65 28.32
C ALA A 289 -3.36 -3.63 27.18
N ILE A 290 -3.52 -4.09 25.94
CA ILE A 290 -3.83 -3.23 24.78
C ILE A 290 -5.29 -2.81 24.88
N ASN A 291 -5.54 -1.52 24.93
CA ASN A 291 -6.90 -0.96 24.97
C ASN A 291 -7.42 -0.66 23.56
N VAL A 292 -6.56 -0.12 22.69
CA VAL A 292 -6.85 0.22 21.29
C VAL A 292 -5.71 -0.24 20.42
N MET A 293 -6.03 -0.82 19.27
CA MET A 293 -5.11 -1.15 18.20
C MET A 293 -5.58 -0.44 16.94
N PHE A 294 -4.78 0.49 16.46
CA PHE A 294 -4.92 1.07 15.13
C PHE A 294 -4.08 0.27 14.16
N SER A 295 -4.76 -0.48 13.31
CA SER A 295 -4.17 -1.35 12.30
C SER A 295 -3.95 -0.59 11.01
N GLY A 296 -2.90 -0.89 10.26
CA GLY A 296 -2.63 -0.48 8.90
C GLY A 296 -2.06 -1.63 8.08
N HIS A 297 -1.54 -1.36 6.89
CA HIS A 297 -0.89 -2.30 5.98
C HIS A 297 -1.83 -3.11 5.09
N THR A 298 -3.00 -3.50 5.56
CA THR A 298 -3.94 -4.32 4.78
C THR A 298 -5.01 -3.50 4.06
N HIS A 299 -5.06 -2.18 4.28
CA HIS A 299 -6.04 -1.23 3.72
C HIS A 299 -7.48 -1.67 3.96
N GLU A 300 -7.71 -2.39 5.07
CA GLU A 300 -9.04 -2.83 5.42
C GLU A 300 -9.88 -1.63 5.90
N ARG A 301 -11.12 -1.62 5.49
CA ARG A 301 -12.10 -0.62 5.90
C ARG A 301 -12.97 -1.23 6.98
N THR A 302 -12.85 -0.77 8.23
CA THR A 302 -13.67 -1.23 9.35
C THR A 302 -14.78 -0.22 9.62
N PRO A 303 -15.97 -0.32 8.97
CA PRO A 303 -17.09 0.59 9.23
C PRO A 303 -17.52 0.52 10.69
N GLU A 304 -17.37 -0.65 11.33
CA GLU A 304 -17.54 -0.86 12.75
C GLU A 304 -16.26 -1.38 13.39
N PRO A 305 -15.98 -1.03 14.66
CA PRO A 305 -14.78 -1.46 15.34
C PRO A 305 -14.89 -2.92 15.75
N ILE A 306 -13.77 -3.66 15.66
CA ILE A 306 -13.68 -5.04 16.13
C ILE A 306 -13.44 -5.04 17.64
N ILE A 307 -14.39 -5.61 18.39
CA ILE A 307 -14.36 -5.59 19.86
C ILE A 307 -13.94 -6.94 20.40
N ILE A 308 -12.78 -6.95 21.05
CA ILE A 308 -12.27 -8.13 21.77
C ILE A 308 -12.72 -8.05 23.22
N LYS A 309 -13.77 -8.80 23.57
CA LYS A 309 -14.31 -8.87 24.94
C LYS A 309 -13.40 -9.73 25.82
N ARG A 310 -13.12 -9.25 27.05
CA ARG A 310 -12.21 -9.91 27.99
C ARG A 310 -12.77 -9.89 29.43
N GLY A 311 -12.31 -10.85 30.23
CA GLY A 311 -12.70 -10.96 31.63
C GLY A 311 -14.13 -11.45 31.83
N LEU A 312 -14.53 -11.58 33.11
CA LEU A 312 -15.87 -12.04 33.46
C LEU A 312 -16.93 -11.07 32.88
N PHE A 313 -17.87 -11.58 32.11
CA PHE A 313 -18.95 -10.81 31.48
C PHE A 313 -18.48 -9.66 30.54
N GLY A 314 -17.29 -9.77 29.94
CA GLY A 314 -16.78 -8.75 29.00
C GLY A 314 -16.46 -7.40 29.67
N SER A 315 -16.09 -7.42 30.96
CA SER A 315 -15.83 -6.22 31.76
C SER A 315 -14.61 -5.39 31.32
N ASN A 316 -13.82 -5.90 30.38
CA ASN A 316 -12.72 -5.21 29.74
C ASN A 316 -12.76 -5.49 28.24
N ILE A 317 -12.47 -4.50 27.42
CA ILE A 317 -12.46 -4.62 25.96
C ILE A 317 -11.13 -4.19 25.37
N GLY A 318 -10.78 -4.76 24.22
CA GLY A 318 -9.83 -4.22 23.27
C GLY A 318 -10.57 -3.81 22.02
N ILE A 319 -10.22 -2.67 21.46
CA ILE A 319 -10.81 -2.12 20.23
C ILE A 319 -9.76 -2.23 19.13
N VAL A 320 -10.10 -2.81 17.99
CA VAL A 320 -9.25 -2.85 16.80
C VAL A 320 -9.98 -2.17 15.66
N THR A 321 -9.30 -1.27 14.96
CA THR A 321 -9.82 -0.60 13.77
C THR A 321 -8.74 -0.49 12.70
N GLU A 322 -9.17 -0.46 11.44
CA GLU A 322 -8.35 -0.10 10.29
C GLU A 322 -9.17 0.86 9.43
N ALA A 323 -8.58 1.99 9.04
CA ALA A 323 -9.32 3.09 8.43
C ALA A 323 -9.19 3.13 6.89
N GLY A 324 -8.80 2.01 6.27
CA GLY A 324 -8.64 1.96 4.82
C GLY A 324 -7.38 2.67 4.35
N GLU A 325 -7.56 3.62 3.47
CA GLU A 325 -6.53 4.46 2.84
C GLU A 325 -6.90 5.94 2.95
N ASP A 326 -6.32 6.78 2.11
CA ASP A 326 -6.45 8.26 2.14
C ASP A 326 -7.86 8.81 1.91
N SER A 327 -8.80 7.97 1.44
CA SER A 327 -10.22 8.35 1.33
C SER A 327 -10.97 8.34 2.65
N PHE A 328 -10.29 8.02 3.77
CA PHE A 328 -10.93 7.87 5.06
C PHE A 328 -10.15 8.50 6.21
N LEU A 329 -10.88 8.89 7.25
CA LEU A 329 -10.34 9.25 8.56
C LEU A 329 -11.10 8.50 9.65
N GLY A 330 -10.41 7.65 10.38
CA GLY A 330 -10.98 6.99 11.55
C GLY A 330 -11.11 7.97 12.73
N ARG A 331 -12.30 8.03 13.36
CA ARG A 331 -12.55 8.78 14.58
C ARG A 331 -13.04 7.84 15.67
N LEU A 332 -12.28 7.73 16.75
CA LEU A 332 -12.63 6.94 17.92
C LEU A 332 -12.74 7.83 19.14
N ASP A 333 -13.98 8.08 19.59
CA ASP A 333 -14.25 8.77 20.85
C ASP A 333 -14.32 7.74 21.98
N ILE A 334 -13.49 7.89 23.03
CA ILE A 334 -13.39 6.94 24.14
C ILE A 334 -13.66 7.65 25.45
N THR A 335 -14.54 7.07 26.28
CA THR A 335 -14.70 7.47 27.66
C THR A 335 -13.86 6.55 28.56
N VAL A 336 -12.95 7.14 29.33
CA VAL A 336 -12.03 6.43 30.23
C VAL A 336 -12.37 6.74 31.69
N TYR A 337 -12.54 5.71 32.49
CA TYR A 337 -12.70 5.81 33.93
C TYR A 337 -11.79 4.81 34.65
N ARG A 338 -10.89 5.32 35.49
CA ARG A 338 -9.89 4.52 36.23
C ARG A 338 -9.10 3.54 35.33
N GLY A 339 -8.63 4.03 34.18
CA GLY A 339 -7.84 3.26 33.22
C GLY A 339 -8.61 2.19 32.43
N ARG A 340 -9.96 2.24 32.47
CA ARG A 340 -10.83 1.34 31.72
C ARG A 340 -11.68 2.13 30.72
N ILE A 341 -11.93 1.54 29.56
CA ILE A 341 -12.89 2.06 28.60
C ILE A 341 -14.30 1.75 29.14
N THR A 342 -15.09 2.78 29.35
CA THR A 342 -16.48 2.68 29.80
C THR A 342 -17.49 3.04 28.73
N GLY A 343 -17.05 3.62 27.64
CA GLY A 343 -17.83 3.93 26.45
C GLY A 343 -16.92 4.21 25.27
N TYR A 344 -17.38 3.92 24.09
CA TYR A 344 -16.69 4.25 22.84
C TYR A 344 -17.71 4.58 21.76
N ASN A 345 -17.27 5.35 20.77
CA ASN A 345 -17.97 5.60 19.53
C ASN A 345 -16.95 5.63 18.41
N TRP A 346 -17.16 4.83 17.37
CA TRP A 346 -16.31 4.79 16.20
C TRP A 346 -17.05 5.36 14.99
N GLN A 347 -16.34 6.08 14.16
CA GLN A 347 -16.82 6.58 12.88
C GLN A 347 -15.68 6.47 11.87
N LEU A 348 -15.95 5.84 10.75
CA LEU A 348 -15.10 5.90 9.56
C LEU A 348 -15.61 7.07 8.71
N LEU A 349 -14.93 8.20 8.79
CA LEU A 349 -15.32 9.43 8.08
C LEU A 349 -14.81 9.36 6.66
N GLU A 350 -15.70 9.54 5.69
CA GLU A 350 -15.40 9.50 4.26
C GLU A 350 -14.97 10.89 3.76
N ALA A 351 -13.85 10.95 3.03
CA ALA A 351 -13.38 12.14 2.35
C ALA A 351 -13.93 12.19 0.92
N ASP A 352 -15.26 12.12 0.79
CA ASP A 352 -15.96 12.09 -0.49
C ASP A 352 -16.04 13.47 -1.18
N SER A 353 -16.71 13.53 -2.35
CA SER A 353 -16.87 14.76 -3.12
C SER A 353 -17.60 15.89 -2.39
N SER A 354 -18.34 15.60 -1.31
CA SER A 354 -19.01 16.60 -0.47
C SER A 354 -18.06 17.31 0.49
N VAL A 355 -16.88 16.73 0.77
CA VAL A 355 -15.88 17.30 1.66
C VAL A 355 -15.02 18.29 0.89
N PRO A 356 -14.99 19.56 1.26
CA PRO A 356 -14.14 20.54 0.58
C PRO A 356 -12.67 20.32 0.94
N GLU A 357 -11.78 20.56 -0.02
CA GLU A 357 -10.35 20.59 0.23
C GLU A 357 -9.98 21.76 1.16
N ASP A 358 -9.11 21.51 2.13
CA ASP A 358 -8.54 22.56 2.95
C ASP A 358 -7.66 23.50 2.11
N PRO A 359 -7.96 24.81 2.03
CA PRO A 359 -7.29 25.69 1.09
C PRO A 359 -5.79 25.88 1.39
N ALA A 360 -5.37 25.77 2.65
CA ALA A 360 -3.97 25.91 3.01
C ALA A 360 -3.16 24.67 2.61
N ILE A 361 -3.72 23.48 2.82
CA ILE A 361 -3.09 22.22 2.41
C ILE A 361 -3.10 22.12 0.88
N LYS A 362 -4.22 22.47 0.22
CA LYS A 362 -4.31 22.50 -1.24
C LYS A 362 -3.22 23.38 -1.86
N ALA A 363 -2.98 24.56 -1.32
CA ALA A 363 -1.92 25.45 -1.83
C ALA A 363 -0.50 24.85 -1.69
N LEU A 364 -0.25 24.05 -0.64
CA LEU A 364 1.01 23.31 -0.49
C LEU A 364 1.14 22.23 -1.57
N ILE A 365 0.06 21.48 -1.80
CA ILE A 365 0.02 20.43 -2.82
C ILE A 365 0.26 21.04 -4.22
N GLU A 366 -0.48 22.08 -4.59
CA GLU A 366 -0.34 22.76 -5.88
C GLU A 366 1.09 23.26 -6.11
N GLN A 367 1.77 23.73 -5.06
CA GLN A 367 3.17 24.15 -5.15
C GLN A 367 4.11 22.98 -5.47
N GLU A 368 3.87 21.81 -4.89
CA GLU A 368 4.72 20.62 -5.07
C GLU A 368 4.40 19.87 -6.37
N THR A 369 3.16 19.91 -6.84
CA THR A 369 2.71 19.14 -8.01
C THR A 369 2.76 19.93 -9.33
N LYS A 370 2.86 21.25 -9.30
CA LYS A 370 2.80 22.13 -10.49
C LYS A 370 3.76 21.76 -11.63
N THR A 371 4.84 21.04 -11.32
CA THR A 371 5.82 20.59 -12.32
C THR A 371 5.43 19.29 -13.00
N PHE A 372 4.43 18.58 -12.47
CA PHE A 372 3.92 17.31 -12.96
C PHE A 372 2.65 17.47 -13.79
N VAL A 373 1.94 18.57 -13.62
CA VAL A 373 0.68 18.86 -14.31
C VAL A 373 0.87 19.80 -15.48
N ALA A 374 -0.08 19.85 -16.41
CA ALA A 374 -0.02 20.74 -17.56
C ALA A 374 0.01 22.21 -17.13
N GLY A 375 0.96 22.97 -17.67
CA GLY A 375 1.11 24.38 -17.33
C GLY A 375 2.48 24.96 -17.63
N PRO A 376 2.70 26.23 -17.29
CA PRO A 376 3.97 26.91 -17.58
C PRO A 376 5.15 26.41 -16.74
N ASP A 377 4.87 25.75 -15.59
CA ASP A 377 5.88 25.20 -14.69
C ASP A 377 6.18 23.73 -14.99
N HIS A 378 5.47 23.09 -15.94
CA HIS A 378 5.67 21.70 -16.29
C HIS A 378 7.07 21.41 -16.82
N ILE A 379 7.70 20.35 -16.30
CA ILE A 379 9.04 19.89 -16.73
C ILE A 379 9.09 18.37 -16.85
N CYS A 380 10.10 17.86 -17.53
CA CYS A 380 10.42 16.44 -17.49
C CYS A 380 11.09 16.08 -16.16
N HIS A 381 10.71 14.91 -15.62
CA HIS A 381 11.27 14.34 -14.40
C HIS A 381 12.06 13.07 -14.68
N THR A 382 13.04 12.77 -13.84
CA THR A 382 13.81 11.52 -13.89
C THR A 382 14.04 10.97 -12.49
N PHE A 383 14.25 9.66 -12.37
CA PHE A 383 14.64 9.01 -11.11
C PHE A 383 16.09 9.33 -10.67
N GLY A 384 16.63 10.45 -11.09
CA GLY A 384 17.97 10.87 -10.73
C GLY A 384 19.08 10.19 -11.56
N PRO A 385 20.30 10.77 -11.53
CA PRO A 385 21.38 10.37 -12.44
C PRO A 385 21.92 8.98 -12.18
N ASN A 386 21.72 8.44 -10.97
CA ASN A 386 22.20 7.12 -10.57
C ASN A 386 21.10 6.06 -10.58
N GLY A 387 19.85 6.45 -10.87
CA GLY A 387 18.72 5.53 -10.93
C GLY A 387 18.36 4.84 -9.62
N PHE A 388 18.82 5.36 -8.49
CA PHE A 388 18.49 4.77 -7.19
C PHE A 388 17.28 5.50 -6.55
N PRO A 389 16.35 4.76 -5.94
CA PRO A 389 16.24 3.29 -5.84
C PRO A 389 15.63 2.63 -7.08
N PHE A 390 15.49 3.37 -8.15
CA PHE A 390 14.69 3.03 -9.34
C PHE A 390 15.56 2.92 -10.59
N GLY A 391 14.97 2.46 -11.69
CA GLY A 391 15.66 2.22 -12.95
C GLY A 391 16.37 3.47 -13.52
N LYS A 392 17.56 3.28 -14.03
CA LYS A 392 18.30 4.36 -14.69
C LYS A 392 17.64 4.76 -15.99
N GLY A 393 17.44 6.08 -16.17
CA GLY A 393 17.01 6.64 -17.43
C GLY A 393 15.52 6.62 -17.69
N HIS A 394 14.68 6.23 -16.70
CA HIS A 394 13.25 6.42 -16.83
C HIS A 394 12.91 7.92 -16.70
N VAL A 395 12.13 8.43 -17.64
CA VAL A 395 11.80 9.85 -17.76
C VAL A 395 10.30 10.00 -17.93
N LEU A 396 9.71 10.89 -17.13
CA LEU A 396 8.34 11.36 -17.24
C LEU A 396 8.35 12.76 -17.84
N CYS A 397 7.85 12.93 -19.06
CA CYS A 397 7.79 14.22 -19.76
C CYS A 397 6.39 14.66 -20.16
N ASP A 398 5.40 13.78 -20.05
CA ASP A 398 4.00 14.15 -20.28
C ASP A 398 3.35 14.54 -18.96
N PRO A 399 2.42 15.51 -18.94
CA PRO A 399 1.62 15.82 -17.75
C PRO A 399 0.85 14.59 -17.24
N LEU A 400 0.65 14.50 -15.94
CA LEU A 400 -0.03 13.34 -15.33
C LEU A 400 -1.49 13.19 -15.77
N GLU A 401 -2.14 14.28 -16.15
CA GLU A 401 -3.52 14.28 -16.67
C GLU A 401 -3.63 13.75 -18.13
N THR A 402 -2.50 13.42 -18.75
CA THR A 402 -2.50 12.90 -20.11
C THR A 402 -3.25 11.59 -20.19
N VAL A 403 -4.34 11.56 -20.96
CA VAL A 403 -5.11 10.32 -21.20
C VAL A 403 -4.26 9.39 -22.08
N VAL A 404 -4.01 8.20 -21.57
CA VAL A 404 -3.16 7.18 -22.22
C VAL A 404 -3.94 5.93 -22.65
N GLY A 405 -5.19 5.83 -22.26
CA GLY A 405 -6.08 4.71 -22.63
C GLY A 405 -7.50 4.91 -22.15
N HIS A 406 -8.34 3.90 -22.40
CA HIS A 406 -9.74 3.92 -22.00
C HIS A 406 -10.14 2.56 -21.42
N THR A 407 -11.09 2.59 -20.47
CA THR A 407 -11.71 1.40 -19.88
C THR A 407 -13.22 1.44 -19.99
N ASN A 408 -13.81 0.31 -20.36
CA ASN A 408 -15.26 0.12 -20.29
C ASN A 408 -15.70 -0.26 -18.87
N PRO A 409 -15.19 -1.36 -18.25
CA PRO A 409 -15.48 -1.65 -16.85
C PRO A 409 -14.72 -0.70 -15.93
N THR A 410 -15.23 -0.47 -14.74
CA THR A 410 -14.42 0.15 -13.68
C THR A 410 -13.23 -0.75 -13.35
N ILE A 411 -12.04 -0.17 -13.35
CA ILE A 411 -10.81 -0.81 -12.88
C ILE A 411 -10.74 -0.58 -11.38
N GLU A 412 -10.57 -1.64 -10.62
CA GLU A 412 -10.43 -1.58 -9.16
C GLU A 412 -9.34 -2.54 -8.70
N ARG A 413 -8.89 -2.34 -7.47
CA ARG A 413 -7.90 -3.19 -6.82
C ARG A 413 -8.25 -3.48 -5.36
N PHE A 414 -9.46 -4.04 -5.13
CA PHE A 414 -9.95 -4.41 -3.80
C PHE A 414 -10.10 -5.92 -3.59
N ASN A 415 -9.89 -6.73 -4.63
CA ASN A 415 -10.10 -8.16 -4.54
C ASN A 415 -8.85 -8.91 -4.10
N VAL A 416 -9.04 -10.01 -3.37
CA VAL A 416 -7.93 -10.80 -2.81
C VAL A 416 -7.29 -11.75 -3.83
N LEU A 417 -8.10 -12.32 -4.73
CA LEU A 417 -7.64 -13.35 -5.67
C LEU A 417 -7.33 -12.80 -7.05
N GLU A 418 -8.22 -12.01 -7.61
CA GLU A 418 -8.12 -11.56 -8.99
C GLU A 418 -8.65 -10.13 -9.11
N GLU A 419 -7.99 -9.31 -9.90
CA GLU A 419 -8.30 -7.90 -10.09
C GLU A 419 -8.11 -7.47 -11.53
N VAL A 420 -8.98 -6.58 -12.02
CA VAL A 420 -8.91 -6.06 -13.39
C VAL A 420 -7.58 -5.31 -13.61
N ALA A 421 -7.15 -4.49 -12.65
CA ALA A 421 -5.89 -3.75 -12.75
C ALA A 421 -4.68 -4.69 -12.97
N ASN A 422 -4.62 -5.77 -12.21
CA ASN A 422 -3.57 -6.78 -12.37
C ASN A 422 -3.67 -7.49 -13.72
N ASN A 423 -4.88 -7.82 -14.17
CA ASN A 423 -5.11 -8.47 -15.45
C ASN A 423 -4.61 -7.63 -16.62
N VAL A 424 -4.89 -6.34 -16.63
CA VAL A 424 -4.39 -5.38 -17.63
C VAL A 424 -2.86 -5.33 -17.63
N MET A 425 -2.26 -5.26 -16.44
CA MET A 425 -0.80 -5.17 -16.30
C MET A 425 -0.08 -6.40 -16.86
N VAL A 426 -0.55 -7.59 -16.49
CA VAL A 426 0.11 -8.83 -16.96
C VAL A 426 -0.10 -9.06 -18.46
N ASP A 427 -1.25 -8.68 -19.00
CA ASP A 427 -1.49 -8.75 -20.44
C ASP A 427 -0.64 -7.75 -21.21
N ALA A 428 -0.38 -6.56 -20.65
CA ALA A 428 0.56 -5.61 -21.24
C ALA A 428 2.00 -6.16 -21.29
N PHE A 429 2.46 -6.87 -20.27
CA PHE A 429 3.77 -7.53 -20.28
C PHE A 429 3.83 -8.70 -21.26
N LEU A 430 2.75 -9.48 -21.35
CA LEU A 430 2.69 -10.59 -22.32
C LEU A 430 2.72 -10.04 -23.75
N ASP A 431 1.89 -9.04 -24.06
CA ASP A 431 1.89 -8.39 -25.39
C ASP A 431 3.27 -7.84 -25.75
N LEU A 432 3.92 -7.15 -24.82
CA LEU A 432 5.28 -6.65 -25.03
C LEU A 432 6.26 -7.80 -25.36
N ALA A 433 6.23 -8.87 -24.58
CA ALA A 433 7.12 -10.02 -24.79
C ALA A 433 6.90 -10.70 -26.16
N LEU A 434 5.65 -10.88 -26.55
CA LEU A 434 5.30 -11.53 -27.82
C LEU A 434 5.57 -10.65 -29.04
N SER A 435 5.34 -9.33 -28.92
CA SER A 435 5.49 -8.39 -30.04
C SER A 435 6.92 -8.18 -30.50
N LEU A 436 7.91 -8.46 -29.65
CA LEU A 436 9.32 -8.23 -29.96
C LEU A 436 9.98 -9.37 -30.72
N GLY A 437 9.26 -10.49 -30.98
CA GLY A 437 9.77 -11.62 -31.75
C GLY A 437 10.97 -12.32 -31.11
N GLU A 438 11.08 -12.29 -29.79
CA GLU A 438 12.17 -12.90 -29.01
C GLU A 438 12.06 -14.41 -28.94
N THR A 439 13.17 -15.06 -28.58
CA THR A 439 13.25 -16.51 -28.38
C THR A 439 13.63 -16.84 -26.93
N ASP A 440 13.26 -18.04 -26.47
CA ASP A 440 13.79 -18.60 -25.24
C ASP A 440 15.29 -19.00 -25.38
N SER A 441 15.93 -19.45 -24.30
CA SER A 441 17.33 -19.88 -24.32
C SER A 441 17.59 -21.12 -25.21
N ARG A 442 16.54 -21.82 -25.62
CA ARG A 442 16.58 -22.99 -26.51
C ARG A 442 16.36 -22.61 -27.96
N GLY A 443 16.12 -21.33 -28.26
CA GLY A 443 15.87 -20.80 -29.60
C GLY A 443 14.42 -20.93 -30.08
N ASN A 444 13.47 -21.29 -29.19
CA ASN A 444 12.05 -21.32 -29.55
C ASN A 444 11.48 -19.91 -29.49
N LEU A 445 10.70 -19.53 -30.50
CA LEU A 445 9.98 -18.25 -30.50
C LEU A 445 9.03 -18.17 -29.29
N LEU A 446 8.98 -16.99 -28.64
CA LEU A 446 8.03 -16.73 -27.58
C LEU A 446 6.61 -16.65 -28.15
N THR A 447 5.72 -17.43 -27.57
CA THR A 447 4.30 -17.54 -27.95
C THR A 447 3.46 -17.61 -26.68
N SER A 448 2.15 -17.44 -26.79
CA SER A 448 1.23 -17.62 -25.66
C SER A 448 1.20 -19.04 -25.08
N ASP A 449 1.80 -20.05 -25.76
CA ASP A 449 1.92 -21.41 -25.22
C ASP A 449 3.11 -21.60 -24.28
N ASN A 450 4.15 -20.76 -24.39
CA ASN A 450 5.39 -20.89 -23.62
C ASN A 450 5.79 -19.63 -22.84
N THR A 451 5.00 -18.56 -22.95
CA THR A 451 5.25 -17.28 -22.29
C THR A 451 4.07 -16.92 -21.41
N LEU A 452 4.38 -16.51 -20.20
CA LEU A 452 3.44 -16.16 -19.14
C LEU A 452 3.78 -14.79 -18.61
N SER A 453 2.84 -14.16 -17.91
CA SER A 453 3.16 -13.04 -17.04
C SER A 453 2.46 -13.20 -15.70
N GLN A 454 3.07 -12.63 -14.69
CA GLN A 454 2.49 -12.49 -13.36
C GLN A 454 2.91 -11.15 -12.75
N THR A 455 2.07 -10.61 -11.90
CA THR A 455 2.40 -9.48 -11.05
C THR A 455 1.75 -9.65 -9.70
N ASN A 456 2.40 -9.25 -8.62
CA ASN A 456 1.71 -9.16 -7.34
C ASN A 456 0.92 -7.87 -7.21
N GLY A 457 0.88 -7.03 -8.26
CA GLY A 457 0.33 -5.69 -8.24
C GLY A 457 0.97 -4.82 -7.16
N PHE A 458 0.66 -3.54 -7.18
CA PHE A 458 0.94 -2.70 -6.03
C PHE A 458 -0.32 -2.57 -5.19
N ARG A 459 -0.12 -2.38 -3.88
CA ARG A 459 -1.17 -2.35 -2.88
C ARG A 459 -1.82 -0.98 -2.78
N PHE A 460 -1.77 -0.20 -3.84
CA PHE A 460 -2.44 1.06 -3.88
C PHE A 460 -3.84 0.80 -4.39
N ASP A 461 -4.83 1.29 -3.68
CA ASP A 461 -6.22 1.14 -4.05
C ASP A 461 -6.51 2.11 -5.20
N VAL A 462 -6.15 1.69 -6.41
CA VAL A 462 -6.37 2.46 -7.62
C VAL A 462 -7.75 2.15 -8.17
N VAL A 463 -8.52 3.19 -8.41
CA VAL A 463 -9.83 3.12 -9.04
C VAL A 463 -9.84 3.99 -10.29
N VAL A 464 -10.19 3.41 -11.44
CA VAL A 464 -10.51 4.15 -12.65
C VAL A 464 -11.95 3.83 -13.04
N LEU A 465 -12.81 4.83 -12.98
CA LEU A 465 -14.25 4.65 -13.23
C LEU A 465 -14.53 4.46 -14.72
N GLY A 466 -15.17 3.33 -15.05
CA GLY A 466 -15.41 2.89 -16.42
C GLY A 466 -16.60 3.55 -17.12
N SER A 467 -16.59 3.48 -18.44
CA SER A 467 -17.68 4.01 -19.27
C SER A 467 -18.98 3.23 -19.13
N ASP A 468 -18.92 1.94 -18.77
CA ASP A 468 -20.09 1.11 -18.48
C ASP A 468 -20.87 1.61 -17.26
N ASP A 469 -20.22 2.33 -16.36
CA ASP A 469 -20.79 2.93 -15.16
C ASP A 469 -21.23 4.41 -15.38
N GLY A 470 -21.08 4.93 -16.61
CA GLY A 470 -21.50 6.27 -16.99
C GLY A 470 -20.46 7.37 -16.77
N PHE A 471 -19.20 7.00 -16.54
CA PHE A 471 -18.05 7.92 -16.46
C PHE A 471 -17.32 8.03 -17.79
N SER A 472 -16.22 8.80 -17.87
CA SER A 472 -15.45 8.94 -19.11
C SER A 472 -14.73 7.67 -19.53
N GLY A 473 -14.33 6.86 -18.56
CA GLY A 473 -13.48 5.70 -18.79
C GLY A 473 -12.04 6.06 -19.15
N ASP A 474 -11.64 7.32 -18.97
CA ASP A 474 -10.30 7.76 -19.26
C ASP A 474 -9.29 7.18 -18.25
N ILE A 475 -8.22 6.61 -18.77
CA ILE A 475 -7.06 6.19 -17.97
C ILE A 475 -5.98 7.23 -18.19
N THR A 476 -5.55 7.88 -17.14
CA THR A 476 -4.51 8.90 -17.19
C THR A 476 -3.11 8.33 -16.91
N LEU A 477 -2.10 9.09 -17.21
CA LEU A 477 -0.72 8.74 -16.87
C LEU A 477 -0.52 8.71 -15.34
N GLY A 478 -1.21 9.57 -14.60
CA GLY A 478 -1.25 9.56 -13.14
C GLY A 478 -1.73 8.22 -12.60
N ASP A 479 -2.87 7.72 -13.09
CA ASP A 479 -3.43 6.40 -12.68
C ASP A 479 -2.43 5.27 -12.87
N LEU A 480 -1.62 5.31 -13.94
CA LEU A 480 -0.60 4.27 -14.16
C LEU A 480 0.53 4.34 -13.12
N TYR A 481 0.92 5.54 -12.67
CA TYR A 481 1.93 5.69 -11.62
C TYR A 481 1.36 5.39 -10.23
N ASP A 482 0.09 5.71 -9.98
CA ASP A 482 -0.58 5.33 -8.73
C ASP A 482 -0.69 3.81 -8.62
N TYR A 483 -1.01 3.13 -9.74
CA TYR A 483 -1.00 1.68 -9.80
C TYR A 483 0.41 1.08 -9.74
N TYR A 484 1.43 1.73 -10.34
CA TYR A 484 2.80 1.22 -10.41
C TYR A 484 3.86 2.27 -10.06
N PRO A 485 3.91 2.76 -8.81
CA PRO A 485 4.77 3.87 -8.40
C PRO A 485 6.21 3.47 -8.12
N ILE A 486 6.57 2.20 -8.19
CA ILE A 486 7.93 1.77 -7.91
C ILE A 486 8.80 1.74 -9.16
N GLY A 487 10.08 1.97 -8.95
CA GLY A 487 11.10 1.86 -9.98
C GLY A 487 11.52 0.43 -10.23
N ALA A 488 10.65 -0.34 -10.88
CA ALA A 488 11.01 -1.62 -11.43
C ALA A 488 11.37 -1.47 -12.91
N THR A 489 11.83 -2.54 -13.52
CA THR A 489 12.02 -2.62 -14.97
C THR A 489 11.30 -3.84 -15.55
N GLY A 490 10.87 -3.75 -16.80
CA GLY A 490 10.36 -4.91 -17.53
C GLY A 490 11.46 -5.95 -17.75
N ALA A 491 11.19 -7.21 -17.40
CA ALA A 491 12.14 -8.30 -17.51
C ALA A 491 11.49 -9.57 -18.09
N LEU A 492 12.30 -10.35 -18.80
CA LEU A 492 12.03 -11.74 -19.13
C LEU A 492 12.95 -12.66 -18.34
N ALA A 493 12.41 -13.75 -17.84
CA ALA A 493 13.20 -14.80 -17.20
C ALA A 493 12.60 -16.18 -17.45
N GLU A 494 13.40 -17.20 -17.32
CA GLU A 494 12.96 -18.58 -17.52
C GLU A 494 12.86 -19.33 -16.21
N PHE A 495 11.77 -20.08 -16.04
CA PHE A 495 11.47 -20.90 -14.87
C PHE A 495 10.91 -22.26 -15.31
N THR A 496 11.16 -23.31 -14.54
CA THR A 496 10.41 -24.55 -14.71
C THR A 496 8.98 -24.37 -14.17
N GLY A 497 8.00 -25.06 -14.78
CA GLY A 497 6.62 -25.03 -14.32
C GLY A 497 6.48 -25.46 -12.85
N GLY A 498 7.33 -26.39 -12.39
CA GLY A 498 7.39 -26.79 -10.98
C GLY A 498 7.78 -25.64 -10.07
N ARG A 499 8.78 -24.83 -10.46
CA ARG A 499 9.20 -23.67 -9.67
C ARG A 499 8.14 -22.59 -9.60
N LEU A 500 7.44 -22.34 -10.69
CA LEU A 500 6.31 -21.42 -10.72
C LEU A 500 5.18 -21.91 -9.79
N MET A 501 4.83 -23.21 -9.85
CA MET A 501 3.83 -23.79 -8.95
C MET A 501 4.20 -23.62 -7.48
N ASP A 502 5.46 -23.91 -7.10
CA ASP A 502 5.92 -23.74 -5.71
C ASP A 502 5.80 -22.29 -5.26
N HIS A 503 6.08 -21.34 -6.13
CA HIS A 503 5.93 -19.92 -5.83
C HIS A 503 4.45 -19.54 -5.62
N TRP A 504 3.57 -19.91 -6.54
CA TRP A 504 2.14 -19.61 -6.48
C TRP A 504 1.47 -20.22 -5.25
N GLU A 505 1.79 -21.48 -4.93
CA GLU A 505 1.36 -22.13 -3.68
C GLU A 505 1.84 -21.37 -2.44
N GLY A 506 3.09 -20.92 -2.47
CA GLY A 506 3.67 -20.12 -1.38
C GLY A 506 2.93 -18.80 -1.19
N VAL A 507 2.54 -18.12 -2.28
CA VAL A 507 1.77 -16.87 -2.20
C VAL A 507 0.37 -17.10 -1.67
N LEU A 508 -0.35 -18.12 -2.16
CA LEU A 508 -1.67 -18.49 -1.61
C LEU A 508 -1.60 -18.83 -0.13
N THR A 509 -0.59 -19.59 0.28
CA THR A 509 -0.36 -19.90 1.69
C THR A 509 -0.12 -18.65 2.51
N ASN A 510 0.66 -17.69 2.01
CA ASN A 510 0.89 -16.43 2.71
C ASN A 510 -0.39 -15.61 2.91
N VAL A 511 -1.33 -15.66 1.95
CA VAL A 511 -2.60 -14.93 2.03
C VAL A 511 -3.59 -15.64 2.95
N PHE A 512 -3.69 -16.97 2.84
CA PHE A 512 -4.75 -17.77 3.47
C PHE A 512 -4.25 -18.70 4.59
N ASP A 513 -3.07 -18.43 5.19
CA ASP A 513 -2.62 -19.23 6.35
C ASP A 513 -3.58 -19.00 7.53
N PRO A 514 -4.13 -20.06 8.15
CA PRO A 514 -5.01 -19.92 9.30
C PRO A 514 -4.30 -19.33 10.55
N ASN A 515 -2.97 -19.38 10.59
CA ASN A 515 -2.20 -18.71 11.61
C ASN A 515 -1.85 -17.28 11.15
N PRO A 516 -2.46 -16.23 11.73
CA PRO A 516 -2.25 -14.84 11.30
C PRO A 516 -0.79 -14.42 11.33
N TYR A 517 0.03 -14.97 12.22
CA TYR A 517 1.46 -14.65 12.29
C TYR A 517 2.28 -15.18 11.11
N ARG A 518 1.71 -16.03 10.27
CA ARG A 518 2.32 -16.52 9.03
C ARG A 518 1.82 -15.81 7.79
N GLN A 519 0.71 -15.07 7.89
CA GLN A 519 0.20 -14.28 6.77
C GLN A 519 1.18 -13.14 6.44
N ARG A 520 1.46 -12.95 5.15
CA ARG A 520 2.40 -11.96 4.65
C ARG A 520 1.83 -11.28 3.41
N GLY A 521 1.01 -10.30 3.63
CA GLY A 521 0.30 -9.62 2.57
C GLY A 521 -1.14 -10.09 2.43
N GLY A 522 -1.94 -9.38 1.65
CA GLY A 522 -3.37 -9.54 1.56
C GLY A 522 -3.89 -10.02 0.21
N TRP A 523 -3.03 -10.25 -0.81
CA TRP A 523 -3.47 -10.52 -2.18
C TRP A 523 -2.69 -11.63 -2.85
N PHE A 524 -3.38 -12.34 -3.75
CA PHE A 524 -2.76 -13.26 -4.67
C PHE A 524 -2.16 -12.50 -5.87
N LEU A 525 -1.64 -13.22 -6.86
CA LEU A 525 -1.02 -12.64 -8.05
C LEU A 525 -2.05 -12.46 -9.17
N GLY A 526 -1.83 -11.48 -10.05
CA GLY A 526 -2.48 -11.43 -11.35
C GLY A 526 -1.79 -12.35 -12.36
N PHE A 527 -2.56 -12.91 -13.28
CA PHE A 527 -2.08 -13.82 -14.33
C PHE A 527 -2.66 -13.43 -15.69
N THR A 528 -1.93 -13.78 -16.75
CA THR A 528 -2.33 -13.47 -18.14
C THR A 528 -3.58 -14.22 -18.58
N HIS A 529 -4.29 -13.67 -19.58
CA HIS A 529 -5.52 -14.23 -20.14
C HIS A 529 -5.38 -15.66 -20.69
N ASN A 530 -4.18 -16.11 -21.03
CA ASN A 530 -3.91 -17.48 -21.49
C ASN A 530 -3.78 -18.49 -20.33
N MET A 531 -3.81 -18.02 -19.08
CA MET A 531 -3.71 -18.87 -17.89
C MET A 531 -5.07 -19.02 -17.20
N HIS A 532 -5.28 -20.19 -16.62
CA HIS A 532 -6.43 -20.43 -15.75
C HIS A 532 -6.03 -21.27 -14.55
N PHE A 533 -6.57 -20.94 -13.38
CA PHE A 533 -6.32 -21.57 -12.10
C PHE A 533 -7.61 -22.11 -11.50
N ASP A 534 -7.60 -23.36 -11.04
CA ASP A 534 -8.57 -23.86 -10.07
C ASP A 534 -7.86 -23.93 -8.69
N VAL A 535 -8.42 -23.26 -7.70
CA VAL A 535 -7.85 -23.19 -6.35
C VAL A 535 -8.85 -23.60 -5.30
N GLU A 536 -8.38 -24.26 -4.26
CA GLU A 536 -9.16 -24.62 -3.09
C GLU A 536 -8.66 -23.85 -1.86
N LEU A 537 -9.54 -23.03 -1.28
CA LEU A 537 -9.18 -22.07 -0.22
C LEU A 537 -9.74 -22.46 1.16
N ASN A 538 -10.22 -23.71 1.32
CA ASN A 538 -10.77 -24.18 2.60
C ASN A 538 -9.73 -24.23 3.72
N ASP A 539 -10.18 -24.18 4.97
CA ASP A 539 -9.35 -24.14 6.19
C ASP A 539 -8.89 -25.51 6.68
N ASP A 540 -9.09 -26.60 5.93
CA ASP A 540 -8.62 -27.95 6.30
C ASP A 540 -7.08 -28.04 6.29
N PHE A 541 -6.43 -26.98 6.76
CA PHE A 541 -4.98 -26.91 6.94
C PHE A 541 -4.56 -27.29 8.37
N PRO A 542 -3.48 -28.05 8.57
CA PRO A 542 -2.35 -28.12 7.66
C PRO A 542 -2.52 -29.18 6.58
N ARG A 543 -2.74 -28.76 5.36
CA ARG A 543 -2.52 -29.66 4.25
C ARG A 543 -1.08 -30.14 4.30
N THR A 544 -0.84 -31.38 4.01
CA THR A 544 0.53 -31.89 3.88
C THR A 544 1.21 -31.15 2.74
N ILE A 545 2.53 -31.03 2.76
CA ILE A 545 3.35 -30.43 1.69
C ILE A 545 2.99 -30.97 0.29
N THR A 546 2.29 -32.10 0.22
CA THR A 546 1.83 -32.76 -0.99
C THR A 546 0.45 -32.35 -1.48
N GLN A 547 -0.33 -31.62 -0.68
CA GLN A 547 -1.66 -31.12 -1.03
C GLN A 547 -1.65 -29.59 -0.98
N GLY A 548 -1.30 -28.97 -2.10
CA GLY A 548 -1.36 -27.53 -2.26
C GLY A 548 -2.80 -27.00 -2.36
N ARG A 549 -2.94 -25.68 -2.43
CA ARG A 549 -4.22 -24.99 -2.67
C ARG A 549 -4.55 -24.91 -4.17
N ILE A 550 -3.59 -25.17 -5.06
CA ILE A 550 -3.78 -25.12 -6.50
C ILE A 550 -4.05 -26.54 -7.02
N ASP A 551 -5.28 -26.78 -7.46
CA ASP A 551 -5.68 -28.07 -8.02
C ASP A 551 -5.27 -28.20 -9.49
N LEU A 552 -5.41 -27.12 -10.24
CA LEU A 552 -5.12 -27.09 -11.67
C LEU A 552 -4.56 -25.73 -12.08
N VAL A 553 -3.56 -25.77 -12.96
CA VAL A 553 -3.18 -24.62 -13.78
C VAL A 553 -3.18 -25.06 -15.23
N THR A 554 -3.79 -24.28 -16.10
CA THR A 554 -3.69 -24.48 -17.55
C THR A 554 -3.13 -23.25 -18.25
N ILE A 555 -2.47 -23.50 -19.39
CA ILE A 555 -1.97 -22.48 -20.33
C ILE A 555 -2.60 -22.80 -21.68
N ASN A 556 -3.40 -21.89 -22.23
CA ASN A 556 -4.20 -22.15 -23.43
C ASN A 556 -4.99 -23.48 -23.35
N GLY A 557 -5.59 -23.76 -22.18
CA GLY A 557 -6.34 -24.99 -21.91
C GLY A 557 -5.51 -26.26 -21.73
N LYS A 558 -4.17 -26.22 -21.87
CA LYS A 558 -3.29 -27.35 -21.61
C LYS A 558 -2.76 -27.30 -20.19
N LYS A 559 -2.82 -28.41 -19.47
CA LYS A 559 -2.29 -28.49 -18.10
C LYS A 559 -0.81 -28.09 -18.06
N LEU A 560 -0.43 -27.27 -17.09
CA LEU A 560 0.96 -26.88 -16.85
C LEU A 560 1.82 -28.14 -16.62
N ASP A 561 2.91 -28.25 -17.36
CA ASP A 561 3.92 -29.27 -17.14
C ASP A 561 5.03 -28.78 -16.23
N LYS A 562 5.16 -29.39 -15.06
CA LYS A 562 6.15 -29.00 -14.04
C LYS A 562 7.61 -29.13 -14.52
N SER A 563 7.88 -29.98 -15.51
CA SER A 563 9.22 -30.22 -16.08
C SER A 563 9.56 -29.25 -17.22
N THR A 564 8.56 -28.66 -17.84
CA THR A 564 8.75 -27.71 -18.96
C THR A 564 9.22 -26.36 -18.44
N THR A 565 10.13 -25.73 -19.19
CA THR A 565 10.59 -24.37 -18.94
C THR A 565 9.68 -23.38 -19.67
N TYR A 566 9.15 -22.43 -18.96
CA TYR A 566 8.35 -21.31 -19.45
C TYR A 566 9.12 -20.00 -19.32
N THR A 567 8.86 -19.06 -20.21
CA THR A 567 9.35 -17.69 -20.08
C THR A 567 8.33 -16.88 -19.31
N LEU A 568 8.79 -16.17 -18.27
CA LEU A 568 7.99 -15.23 -17.49
C LEU A 568 8.35 -13.80 -17.89
N ALA A 569 7.38 -13.06 -18.42
CA ALA A 569 7.49 -11.63 -18.64
C ALA A 569 6.90 -10.91 -17.42
N SER A 570 7.68 -10.10 -16.74
CA SER A 570 7.23 -9.45 -15.50
C SER A 570 8.14 -8.29 -15.10
N CYS A 571 7.91 -7.74 -13.93
CA CYS A 571 8.73 -6.69 -13.37
C CYS A 571 9.94 -7.23 -12.60
N TYR A 572 11.01 -6.48 -12.62
CA TYR A 572 12.21 -6.73 -11.83
C TYR A 572 12.54 -5.50 -10.98
N PRO A 573 12.31 -5.54 -9.66
CA PRO A 573 12.71 -4.46 -8.78
C PRO A 573 14.24 -4.36 -8.68
N HIS A 574 14.77 -3.14 -8.83
CA HIS A 574 16.20 -2.92 -8.65
C HIS A 574 16.65 -3.28 -7.23
N GLY A 575 17.85 -3.83 -7.13
CA GLY A 575 18.39 -4.24 -5.84
C GLY A 575 17.91 -5.60 -5.33
N ASN A 576 17.21 -6.38 -6.15
CA ASN A 576 16.90 -7.78 -5.86
C ASN A 576 18.07 -8.71 -6.27
N PRO A 577 18.12 -9.93 -5.70
CA PRO A 577 19.03 -10.97 -6.16
C PRO A 577 18.89 -11.23 -7.67
N VAL A 578 20.01 -11.58 -8.32
CA VAL A 578 20.07 -11.75 -9.78
C VAL A 578 19.15 -12.85 -10.33
N ASP A 579 18.73 -13.77 -9.48
CA ASP A 579 17.84 -14.90 -9.82
C ASP A 579 16.42 -14.73 -9.28
N GLU A 580 16.04 -13.50 -8.93
CA GLU A 580 14.69 -13.19 -8.41
C GLU A 580 13.97 -12.22 -9.33
N VAL A 581 12.90 -12.67 -9.98
CA VAL A 581 12.01 -11.85 -10.81
C VAL A 581 10.61 -11.89 -10.22
N CYS A 582 10.04 -10.72 -9.96
CA CYS A 582 8.71 -10.59 -9.35
C CYS A 582 8.52 -11.52 -8.13
N ARG A 583 9.45 -11.44 -7.16
CA ARG A 583 9.55 -12.30 -5.96
C ARG A 583 9.71 -13.79 -6.22
N THR A 584 9.77 -14.23 -7.47
CA THR A 584 10.02 -15.63 -7.82
C THR A 584 11.52 -15.85 -7.92
N THR A 585 12.08 -16.70 -7.05
CA THR A 585 13.49 -17.06 -7.03
C THR A 585 13.80 -18.22 -7.96
N GLY A 586 15.06 -18.35 -8.40
CA GLY A 586 15.51 -19.41 -9.31
C GLY A 586 15.32 -19.09 -10.79
N ALA A 587 15.24 -17.79 -11.11
CA ALA A 587 15.21 -17.30 -12.47
C ALA A 587 16.51 -17.65 -13.23
N THR A 588 16.36 -18.04 -14.47
CA THR A 588 17.48 -18.22 -15.42
C THR A 588 17.24 -17.35 -16.65
N ASN A 589 18.27 -17.08 -17.43
CA ASN A 589 18.20 -16.28 -18.66
C ASN A 589 17.45 -14.95 -18.48
N VAL A 590 17.79 -14.21 -17.41
CA VAL A 590 17.18 -12.91 -17.10
C VAL A 590 17.62 -11.87 -18.12
N ARG A 591 16.64 -11.20 -18.75
CA ARG A 591 16.85 -10.17 -19.76
C ARG A 591 15.93 -8.98 -19.49
N TYR A 592 16.35 -7.79 -19.88
CA TYR A 592 15.62 -6.55 -19.65
C TYR A 592 15.12 -5.94 -20.95
N VAL A 593 13.98 -5.29 -20.90
CA VAL A 593 13.53 -4.42 -21.98
C VAL A 593 14.32 -3.14 -21.94
N VAL A 594 15.02 -2.82 -23.00
CA VAL A 594 15.70 -1.54 -23.20
C VAL A 594 15.00 -0.77 -24.30
N GLY A 595 14.88 0.52 -24.09
CA GLY A 595 14.37 1.45 -25.09
C GLY A 595 15.49 2.27 -25.74
N THR A 596 15.18 2.88 -26.86
CA THR A 596 15.99 3.94 -27.45
C THR A 596 15.39 5.30 -27.10
N PRO A 597 16.19 6.29 -26.65
CA PRO A 597 15.66 7.62 -26.44
C PRO A 597 15.01 8.18 -27.70
N LEU A 598 13.87 8.82 -27.59
CA LEU A 598 13.22 9.49 -28.71
C LEU A 598 14.17 10.53 -29.33
N GLY A 599 14.25 10.58 -30.66
CA GLY A 599 15.18 11.45 -31.38
C GLY A 599 14.87 12.95 -31.30
N SER A 600 13.65 13.31 -30.88
CA SER A 600 13.19 14.68 -30.72
C SER A 600 12.17 14.75 -29.56
N GLY A 601 11.96 15.96 -29.03
CA GLY A 601 11.02 16.18 -27.92
C GLY A 601 11.72 16.71 -26.67
N PRO A 602 10.96 16.86 -25.56
CA PRO A 602 11.49 17.40 -24.32
C PRO A 602 12.51 16.47 -23.68
N THR A 603 13.40 17.03 -22.88
CA THR A 603 14.40 16.31 -22.10
C THR A 603 14.26 16.67 -20.63
N ASP A 604 14.68 15.73 -19.77
CA ASP A 604 14.90 16.03 -18.36
C ASP A 604 16.14 16.95 -18.16
N MET A 605 16.41 17.30 -16.90
CA MET A 605 17.55 18.14 -16.53
C MET A 605 18.93 17.53 -16.87
N PHE A 606 18.99 16.22 -17.15
CA PHE A 606 20.21 15.49 -17.51
C PHE A 606 20.33 15.25 -19.01
N GLY A 607 19.38 15.76 -19.83
CA GLY A 607 19.33 15.54 -21.26
C GLY A 607 18.76 14.20 -21.68
N ASN A 608 18.16 13.42 -20.75
CA ASN A 608 17.49 12.17 -21.10
C ASN A 608 16.13 12.45 -21.73
N ARG A 609 15.67 11.52 -22.55
CA ARG A 609 14.37 11.57 -23.23
C ARG A 609 13.55 10.33 -22.88
N PRO A 610 12.21 10.42 -22.96
CA PRO A 610 11.36 9.24 -22.92
C PRO A 610 11.82 8.17 -23.90
N LEU A 611 11.59 6.92 -23.56
CA LEU A 611 12.06 5.78 -24.33
C LEU A 611 11.02 5.30 -25.35
N ASN A 612 11.48 4.98 -26.54
CA ASN A 612 10.77 4.09 -27.43
C ASN A 612 11.16 2.66 -27.10
N ILE A 613 10.25 1.88 -26.55
CA ILE A 613 10.47 0.50 -26.10
C ILE A 613 10.25 -0.56 -27.20
N SER A 614 10.49 -0.23 -28.42
CA SER A 614 10.45 -1.15 -29.56
C SER A 614 11.76 -1.94 -29.78
N GLY A 615 12.73 -1.75 -28.89
CA GLY A 615 14.06 -2.36 -29.01
C GLY A 615 14.13 -3.82 -28.51
N PRO A 616 15.25 -4.49 -28.81
CA PRO A 616 15.47 -5.87 -28.36
C PRO A 616 15.66 -5.96 -26.85
N TRP A 617 15.37 -7.14 -26.30
CA TRP A 617 15.69 -7.45 -24.93
C TRP A 617 17.20 -7.54 -24.74
N TYR A 618 17.66 -7.08 -23.59
CA TYR A 618 19.09 -7.02 -23.29
C TYR A 618 19.45 -7.95 -22.13
N THR A 619 20.47 -8.78 -22.33
CA THR A 619 21.03 -9.62 -21.26
C THR A 619 22.23 -8.90 -20.65
N GLN A 620 22.18 -8.65 -19.36
CA GLN A 620 23.29 -8.05 -18.63
C GLN A 620 23.89 -9.07 -17.66
N PRO A 621 25.23 -9.21 -17.59
CA PRO A 621 25.86 -10.03 -16.58
C PRO A 621 25.58 -9.43 -15.17
N PRO A 622 25.58 -10.28 -14.13
CA PRO A 622 25.44 -9.82 -12.76
C PRO A 622 26.47 -8.75 -12.45
N VAL A 623 26.02 -7.62 -11.91
CA VAL A 623 26.90 -6.54 -11.49
C VAL A 623 27.17 -6.68 -9.99
N ASN A 624 28.44 -6.63 -9.59
CA ASN A 624 28.78 -6.58 -8.18
C ASN A 624 28.18 -5.29 -7.59
N SER A 625 27.37 -5.43 -6.56
CA SER A 625 26.66 -4.35 -5.87
C SER A 625 27.57 -3.30 -5.22
N ALA A 626 28.91 -3.50 -5.24
CA ALA A 626 29.87 -2.66 -4.55
C ALA A 626 29.82 -1.17 -4.92
N ASN A 627 29.19 -0.80 -6.03
CA ASN A 627 29.13 0.57 -6.53
C ASN A 627 27.80 1.28 -6.32
N ILE A 628 26.73 0.58 -5.94
CA ILE A 628 25.37 1.17 -5.86
C ILE A 628 24.74 0.96 -4.49
N PHE A 629 24.94 -0.22 -3.95
CA PHE A 629 24.60 -0.57 -2.60
C PHE A 629 25.83 -1.22 -1.99
N ASP A 630 26.13 -0.90 -0.76
CA ASP A 630 27.14 -1.64 -0.04
C ASP A 630 26.77 -3.13 -0.06
N PRO A 631 27.76 -4.03 -0.22
CA PRO A 631 27.46 -5.44 -0.42
C PRO A 631 26.69 -5.99 0.78
N VAL A 632 25.41 -6.21 0.59
CA VAL A 632 24.64 -7.07 1.48
C VAL A 632 25.25 -8.45 1.35
N ARG A 633 25.72 -9.03 2.44
CA ARG A 633 26.30 -10.36 2.43
C ARG A 633 25.22 -11.37 2.74
N PHE A 634 25.22 -12.50 2.03
CA PHE A 634 24.43 -13.65 2.44
C PHE A 634 24.72 -14.04 3.89
N ALA A 635 23.76 -14.72 4.52
CA ALA A 635 23.94 -15.21 5.89
C ALA A 635 25.20 -16.07 6.07
N ASN A 636 25.71 -16.68 5.00
CA ASN A 636 26.98 -17.45 4.95
C ASN A 636 28.23 -16.57 4.75
N GLY A 637 28.07 -15.24 4.62
CA GLY A 637 29.20 -14.30 4.48
C GLY A 637 29.70 -14.05 3.05
N GLY A 638 29.13 -14.70 2.05
CA GLY A 638 29.46 -14.45 0.64
C GLY A 638 28.92 -13.11 0.14
N PRO A 639 29.48 -12.51 -0.91
CA PRO A 639 28.95 -11.33 -1.54
C PRO A 639 27.57 -11.63 -2.16
N LEU A 640 26.58 -10.78 -1.89
CA LEU A 640 25.31 -10.80 -2.59
C LEU A 640 25.48 -10.00 -3.87
N PHE A 641 25.24 -10.63 -5.00
CA PHE A 641 25.16 -9.93 -6.28
C PHE A 641 23.74 -9.43 -6.47
N LEU A 642 23.57 -8.13 -6.43
CA LEU A 642 22.34 -7.45 -6.77
C LEU A 642 22.42 -7.00 -8.21
N GLN A 643 21.38 -7.25 -8.95
CA GLN A 643 21.34 -6.86 -10.34
C GLN A 643 20.86 -5.43 -10.48
N VAL A 644 21.53 -4.67 -11.33
CA VAL A 644 21.14 -3.34 -11.73
C VAL A 644 20.79 -3.41 -13.22
N ALA A 645 19.57 -3.06 -13.55
CA ALA A 645 19.18 -3.00 -14.95
C ALA A 645 20.05 -2.00 -15.73
N PRO A 646 20.24 -2.20 -17.04
CA PRO A 646 21.01 -1.30 -17.88
C PRO A 646 20.38 0.09 -17.91
N PHE A 647 21.15 1.07 -18.27
CA PHE A 647 20.64 2.41 -18.60
C PHE A 647 19.61 2.29 -19.74
N ASN A 648 18.56 3.10 -19.70
CA ASN A 648 17.42 3.02 -20.62
C ASN A 648 16.59 1.73 -20.52
N SER A 649 16.59 1.05 -19.39
CA SER A 649 15.63 -0.01 -19.15
C SER A 649 14.22 0.56 -18.99
N SER A 650 13.22 -0.14 -19.56
CA SER A 650 11.84 0.32 -19.52
C SER A 650 11.23 0.17 -18.13
N HIS A 651 10.37 1.10 -17.76
CA HIS A 651 9.50 1.01 -16.59
C HIS A 651 8.20 0.26 -16.95
N PRO A 652 7.53 -0.41 -16.00
CA PRO A 652 6.22 -1.03 -16.24
C PRO A 652 5.15 -0.09 -16.81
N VAL A 653 5.16 1.17 -16.41
CA VAL A 653 4.29 2.22 -16.99
C VAL A 653 4.49 2.36 -18.50
N ASP A 654 5.71 2.18 -19.02
CA ASP A 654 5.95 2.23 -20.46
C ASP A 654 5.28 1.05 -21.19
N ALA A 655 5.25 -0.15 -20.57
CA ALA A 655 4.55 -1.30 -21.11
C ALA A 655 3.04 -1.09 -21.14
N LEU A 656 2.47 -0.54 -20.04
CA LEU A 656 1.06 -0.18 -19.96
C LEU A 656 0.68 0.88 -21.00
N ARG A 657 1.42 1.98 -21.11
CA ARG A 657 1.17 3.02 -22.12
C ARG A 657 1.16 2.46 -23.54
N ARG A 658 2.15 1.60 -23.83
CA ARG A 658 2.24 0.96 -25.16
C ARG A 658 1.01 0.08 -25.43
N TYR A 659 0.60 -0.71 -24.46
CA TYR A 659 -0.55 -1.61 -24.57
C TYR A 659 -1.86 -0.81 -24.75
N LEU A 660 -2.11 0.14 -23.88
CA LEU A 660 -3.33 0.96 -23.86
C LEU A 660 -3.46 1.87 -25.10
N ALA A 661 -2.36 2.20 -25.78
CA ALA A 661 -2.41 2.94 -27.03
C ALA A 661 -3.15 2.20 -28.16
N THR A 662 -3.30 0.88 -28.06
CA THR A 662 -3.92 0.01 -29.09
C THR A 662 -5.04 -0.87 -28.54
N HIS A 663 -5.24 -0.94 -27.23
CA HIS A 663 -6.22 -1.77 -26.56
C HIS A 663 -7.09 -0.92 -25.61
N VAL A 664 -8.40 -1.10 -25.72
CA VAL A 664 -9.34 -0.62 -24.70
C VAL A 664 -9.49 -1.71 -23.64
N VAL A 665 -9.52 -1.33 -22.39
CA VAL A 665 -9.79 -2.29 -21.32
C VAL A 665 -11.26 -2.69 -21.38
N ASP A 666 -11.54 -3.97 -21.57
CA ASP A 666 -12.89 -4.52 -21.68
C ASP A 666 -13.05 -5.76 -20.78
N ALA A 667 -14.29 -6.00 -20.33
CA ALA A 667 -14.60 -7.12 -19.43
C ALA A 667 -14.43 -8.49 -20.07
N GLY A 668 -14.44 -8.60 -21.42
CA GLY A 668 -14.27 -9.85 -22.11
C GLY A 668 -12.82 -10.36 -22.10
N THR A 669 -11.87 -9.44 -22.19
CA THR A 669 -10.44 -9.74 -22.21
C THR A 669 -9.80 -9.61 -20.81
N HIS A 670 -10.12 -8.54 -20.10
CA HIS A 670 -9.45 -8.18 -18.85
C HIS A 670 -10.29 -8.47 -17.61
N GLY A 671 -11.55 -8.88 -17.79
CA GLY A 671 -12.46 -9.21 -16.71
C GLY A 671 -11.97 -10.39 -15.87
N LEU A 672 -12.66 -10.57 -14.76
CA LEU A 672 -12.39 -11.65 -13.80
C LEU A 672 -12.78 -13.02 -14.35
N GLY A 673 -12.10 -14.08 -13.91
CA GLY A 673 -12.38 -15.46 -14.28
C GLY A 673 -11.18 -16.30 -14.65
N ARG A 674 -9.97 -15.78 -14.47
CA ARG A 674 -8.71 -16.52 -14.64
C ARG A 674 -8.44 -17.41 -13.44
N ILE A 675 -9.03 -17.08 -12.28
CA ILE A 675 -8.90 -17.84 -11.04
C ILE A 675 -10.29 -18.29 -10.59
N ASN A 676 -10.49 -19.60 -10.50
CA ASN A 676 -11.70 -20.23 -10.03
C ASN A 676 -11.48 -20.80 -8.64
N ALA A 677 -12.16 -20.28 -7.61
CA ALA A 677 -12.19 -20.85 -6.28
C ALA A 677 -13.26 -21.93 -6.19
N VAL A 678 -12.84 -23.18 -6.06
CA VAL A 678 -13.73 -24.35 -6.10
C VAL A 678 -14.54 -24.51 -4.82
N THR A 679 -14.06 -24.03 -3.67
CA THR A 679 -14.75 -24.13 -2.39
C THR A 679 -14.91 -22.79 -1.73
N GLY A 680 -16.05 -22.63 -1.04
CA GLY A 680 -16.30 -21.45 -0.21
C GLY A 680 -15.16 -21.26 0.79
N ILE A 681 -14.74 -20.03 0.98
CA ILE A 681 -13.70 -19.68 1.94
C ILE A 681 -14.39 -19.61 3.28
N PRO A 682 -14.03 -20.48 4.24
CA PRO A 682 -14.44 -20.29 5.60
C PRO A 682 -13.81 -18.98 6.08
N ALA A 683 -14.59 -18.23 6.79
CA ALA A 683 -14.04 -17.13 7.53
C ALA A 683 -13.00 -17.66 8.50
N SER A 684 -11.77 -17.16 8.41
CA SER A 684 -10.74 -17.61 9.32
C SER A 684 -11.14 -17.21 10.75
N GLU A 685 -11.06 -18.15 11.70
CA GLU A 685 -11.26 -17.86 13.13
C GLU A 685 -10.35 -16.72 13.65
N TYR A 686 -9.39 -16.30 12.85
CA TYR A 686 -8.34 -15.37 13.19
C TYR A 686 -8.49 -13.99 12.53
N GLY A 687 -9.65 -13.70 11.90
CA GLY A 687 -9.88 -12.39 11.28
C GLY A 687 -8.89 -12.10 10.14
N GLY A 688 -8.62 -13.08 9.30
CA GLY A 688 -8.04 -12.83 7.99
C GLY A 688 -8.95 -11.90 7.19
N PRO A 689 -8.48 -11.29 6.09
CA PRO A 689 -9.30 -10.42 5.26
C PRO A 689 -10.65 -11.09 5.05
N GLY A 690 -11.71 -10.39 5.43
CA GLY A 690 -13.07 -10.92 5.33
C GLY A 690 -13.36 -11.20 3.88
N ILE A 691 -13.45 -12.47 3.54
CA ILE A 691 -13.73 -12.88 2.19
C ILE A 691 -15.23 -13.07 2.10
N VAL A 692 -15.92 -12.09 1.51
CA VAL A 692 -17.35 -12.23 1.23
C VAL A 692 -17.52 -13.21 0.10
N GLN A 693 -18.40 -14.18 0.29
CA GLN A 693 -18.81 -15.07 -0.79
C GLN A 693 -19.42 -14.22 -1.92
N PRO A 694 -19.12 -14.51 -3.20
CA PRO A 694 -19.73 -13.81 -4.30
C PRO A 694 -21.24 -13.90 -4.18
N THR A 695 -21.92 -12.77 -4.34
CA THR A 695 -23.37 -12.72 -4.44
C THR A 695 -23.81 -13.62 -5.61
N GLN A 696 -24.82 -14.46 -5.38
CA GLN A 696 -25.35 -15.38 -6.39
C GLN A 696 -25.63 -14.63 -7.70
N GLY A 697 -24.94 -15.01 -8.77
CA GLY A 697 -25.15 -14.46 -10.11
C GLY A 697 -23.95 -13.74 -10.74
N ALA A 698 -22.93 -13.40 -10.01
CA ALA A 698 -21.65 -12.97 -10.58
C ALA A 698 -20.84 -14.20 -10.98
N GLY A 699 -20.23 -14.18 -12.15
CA GLY A 699 -19.39 -15.26 -12.68
C GLY A 699 -18.29 -15.74 -11.73
N PRO A 700 -17.32 -16.53 -12.17
CA PRO A 700 -16.43 -17.30 -11.31
C PRO A 700 -15.70 -16.43 -10.29
N ALA A 701 -15.63 -16.95 -9.13
CA ALA A 701 -15.17 -16.53 -7.83
C ALA A 701 -14.08 -15.42 -7.81
N TRP A 702 -14.49 -14.19 -7.82
CA TRP A 702 -13.69 -13.11 -7.29
C TRP A 702 -14.15 -12.83 -5.85
N LEU A 703 -13.19 -12.53 -4.99
CA LEU A 703 -13.44 -12.29 -3.58
C LEU A 703 -13.17 -10.82 -3.31
N LYS A 704 -14.23 -10.11 -2.94
CA LYS A 704 -14.08 -8.73 -2.46
C LYS A 704 -13.44 -8.73 -1.08
N ARG A 705 -12.67 -7.71 -0.81
CA ARG A 705 -12.09 -7.39 0.49
C ARG A 705 -13.13 -6.76 1.40
N GLU A 706 -14.18 -7.46 1.73
CA GLU A 706 -15.09 -6.99 2.75
C GLU A 706 -14.81 -7.69 4.07
N PHE A 707 -14.66 -6.91 5.11
CA PHE A 707 -14.50 -7.41 6.44
C PHE A 707 -15.84 -7.97 6.93
N VAL A 708 -15.97 -9.28 7.00
CA VAL A 708 -17.10 -9.92 7.66
C VAL A 708 -16.81 -9.93 9.16
N LEU A 709 -17.47 -9.05 9.88
CA LEU A 709 -17.48 -9.09 11.34
C LEU A 709 -18.03 -10.44 11.81
N PHE A 710 -17.13 -11.29 12.32
CA PHE A 710 -17.56 -12.46 13.06
C PHE A 710 -17.96 -12.06 14.46
N ASP A 711 -19.24 -11.84 14.63
CA ASP A 711 -19.86 -12.00 15.94
C ASP A 711 -20.10 -13.50 16.14
N LYS A 712 -19.12 -14.18 16.70
CA LYS A 712 -19.36 -15.47 17.34
C LYS A 712 -19.03 -15.34 18.81
N ASP A 713 -20.09 -15.57 19.58
CA ASP A 713 -20.24 -15.60 21.04
C ASP A 713 -19.07 -16.17 21.84
#